data_c261a5991304f4a18462e88416becaad
#
_entry.id   c261a5991304f4a18462e88416becaad
#
_cell.length_a   1.000
_cell.length_b   1.000
_cell.length_c   1.000
_cell.angle_alpha   90.00
_cell.angle_beta   90.00
_cell.angle_gamma   90.00
#
_symmetry.space_group_name_H-M   'P 1'
#
loop_
_entity.id
_entity.type
_entity.pdbx_description
1 polymer ?
#
loop_
_entity_poly.entity_id
_entity_poly.type
_entity_poly.pdbx_seq_one_letter_code
_entity_poly.pdbx_strand_id
1 'polypeptide(L)'
;MTNGFSWGNEALTLQFAWEDDGPVAIAAVTAQSPAPTQDGSARTVTAVIAHRIPIVELEVAGTGHWIACDKLTHTTLGRDLRYAGHRESGERGVKRLDVELTDAVEHIGVTVTYELPDGVPMLRTYATVTNTADPAAGHDAAPLSVEQVTSWASALGAPEGQKADLAAWESIEGKYDWLAEGRWHTTPLRGYFPVMAQELTNVDPRGEHRVVSTSTWSTGRFAPLVVLESKRFGLAWLFQIEHNGAWRWEISEDTADATVALSGPTSVDHGWAKNLQPGESFTTVPASVALAADFDGVVRAVTAYRRAMRTQPEHIDNARPRVIFNDYMNTIYGDPTTEKELPLIKAAAAVGIEIFCIDCGWYDDTGNWWPSVGEWLPSKTRFPGKGGLKEVIDAIREAGMVPGLWLEPEVIGVKSPMAEKLSDSAFFQRNGHRIVEQERYVLDLRSPEARRHLDTVVDRLVDDYGVGYFKFDYNVQPGIGTDVDSDSLGDGLLGHNRAYLDWVDGVHRRHPDLILENCSSGGMREDFAQTSRFQVQSTSDQQDFRLYPTIAATAPMMVLPEQAGSWAYPQSTMGIEESAVNVNTTFLGRYFLSGYINRMSDGQRTLVEESIAQYKKYVQPVIAQSVPFWPLGLPAWDDKVLAYGLDAPDYALVTVWDRDSDGGTVALDLHWYAGRDATIEPVFPTHGVEAWPVFWDAAHGHAVVQVPGDGHASRTFVIRPKA
;
A
#
# COMPACT_ATOMS: atom_id res chain seq x y z
N MET A 1 -15.06 1.20 -40.20
CA MET A 1 -14.04 0.11 -40.09
C MET A 1 -13.48 0.16 -38.69
N THR A 2 -13.28 -0.98 -38.06
CA THR A 2 -12.64 -1.01 -36.74
C THR A 2 -11.13 -0.82 -36.93
N ASN A 3 -10.60 0.27 -36.42
CA ASN A 3 -9.17 0.54 -36.34
C ASN A 3 -8.61 -0.05 -35.04
N GLY A 4 -7.28 -0.24 -34.95
CA GLY A 4 -6.67 -0.71 -33.72
C GLY A 4 -5.19 -1.00 -33.84
N PHE A 5 -4.54 -1.19 -32.70
CA PHE A 5 -3.16 -1.64 -32.58
C PHE A 5 -2.97 -2.45 -31.28
N SER A 6 -1.86 -3.14 -31.19
CA SER A 6 -1.47 -3.87 -29.98
C SER A 6 -0.17 -3.30 -29.43
N TRP A 7 -0.06 -3.24 -28.09
CA TRP A 7 1.14 -2.80 -27.39
C TRP A 7 1.37 -3.62 -26.12
N GLY A 8 2.62 -3.85 -25.77
CA GLY A 8 3.02 -4.56 -24.57
C GLY A 8 4.39 -5.21 -24.70
N ASN A 9 4.62 -6.21 -23.87
CA ASN A 9 5.79 -7.08 -23.89
C ASN A 9 5.36 -8.54 -23.80
N GLU A 10 6.31 -9.45 -23.55
CA GLU A 10 6.04 -10.88 -23.39
C GLU A 10 5.15 -11.21 -22.17
N ALA A 11 5.13 -10.35 -21.13
CA ALA A 11 4.38 -10.58 -19.90
C ALA A 11 2.93 -10.08 -19.98
N LEU A 12 2.69 -8.95 -20.66
CA LEU A 12 1.36 -8.36 -20.81
C LEU A 12 1.23 -7.60 -22.10
N THR A 13 0.08 -7.76 -22.79
CA THR A 13 -0.26 -7.06 -24.04
C THR A 13 -1.67 -6.49 -23.96
N LEU A 14 -1.81 -5.22 -24.33
CA LEU A 14 -3.08 -4.53 -24.54
C LEU A 14 -3.41 -4.50 -26.05
N GLN A 15 -4.69 -4.74 -26.40
CA GLN A 15 -5.22 -4.46 -27.73
C GLN A 15 -6.18 -3.29 -27.64
N PHE A 16 -5.89 -2.25 -28.41
CA PHE A 16 -6.75 -1.07 -28.55
C PHE A 16 -7.57 -1.15 -29.82
N ALA A 17 -8.80 -0.66 -29.75
CA ALA A 17 -9.68 -0.60 -30.91
C ALA A 17 -10.61 0.61 -30.83
N TRP A 18 -10.98 1.16 -32.02
CA TRP A 18 -11.94 2.24 -32.17
C TRP A 18 -12.62 2.21 -33.54
N GLU A 19 -13.82 2.74 -33.63
CA GLU A 19 -14.47 3.07 -34.90
C GLU A 19 -14.10 4.48 -35.32
N ASP A 20 -14.27 4.85 -36.60
CA ASP A 20 -13.85 6.15 -37.12
C ASP A 20 -14.46 7.34 -36.35
N ASP A 21 -15.71 7.20 -35.88
CA ASP A 21 -16.44 8.21 -35.09
C ASP A 21 -16.60 7.82 -33.62
N GLY A 22 -15.80 6.86 -33.11
CA GLY A 22 -15.91 6.35 -31.75
C GLY A 22 -14.68 6.63 -30.89
N PRO A 23 -14.83 6.47 -29.57
CA PRO A 23 -13.71 6.57 -28.65
C PRO A 23 -12.75 5.39 -28.79
N VAL A 24 -11.51 5.59 -28.34
CA VAL A 24 -10.56 4.49 -28.19
C VAL A 24 -10.93 3.67 -26.97
N ALA A 25 -10.91 2.35 -27.12
CA ALA A 25 -11.22 1.40 -26.06
C ALA A 25 -10.18 0.26 -26.01
N ILE A 26 -10.07 -0.42 -24.86
CA ILE A 26 -9.34 -1.68 -24.76
C ILE A 26 -10.25 -2.79 -25.28
N ALA A 27 -9.77 -3.55 -26.25
CA ALA A 27 -10.50 -4.66 -26.86
C ALA A 27 -10.11 -6.02 -26.28
N ALA A 28 -8.87 -6.17 -25.81
CA ALA A 28 -8.42 -7.35 -25.10
C ALA A 28 -7.18 -7.06 -24.25
N VAL A 29 -7.02 -7.87 -23.22
CA VAL A 29 -5.77 -7.91 -22.43
C VAL A 29 -5.31 -9.36 -22.37
N THR A 30 -4.06 -9.60 -22.75
CA THR A 30 -3.40 -10.92 -22.66
C THR A 30 -2.25 -10.84 -21.70
N ALA A 31 -2.17 -11.76 -20.76
CA ALA A 31 -1.09 -11.81 -19.77
C ALA A 31 -0.51 -13.21 -19.62
N GLN A 32 0.78 -13.26 -19.28
CA GLN A 32 1.44 -14.48 -18.79
C GLN A 32 1.23 -14.54 -17.28
N SER A 33 0.30 -15.35 -16.84
CA SER A 33 0.01 -15.53 -15.42
C SER A 33 1.23 -16.13 -14.71
N PRO A 34 1.76 -15.48 -13.68
CA PRO A 34 2.94 -15.97 -12.96
C PRO A 34 2.61 -17.03 -11.89
N ALA A 35 1.55 -17.80 -12.08
CA ALA A 35 1.20 -18.87 -11.16
C ALA A 35 2.35 -19.89 -11.08
N PRO A 36 2.63 -20.49 -9.92
CA PRO A 36 3.57 -21.58 -9.79
C PRO A 36 2.99 -22.78 -10.54
N THR A 37 3.64 -23.17 -11.61
CA THR A 37 3.31 -24.39 -12.33
C THR A 37 4.33 -25.45 -12.00
N GLN A 38 3.92 -26.71 -11.91
CA GLN A 38 4.82 -27.84 -11.61
C GLN A 38 5.97 -27.96 -12.62
N ASP A 39 5.76 -27.51 -13.83
CA ASP A 39 6.74 -27.50 -14.92
C ASP A 39 7.42 -26.14 -15.14
N GLY A 40 7.07 -25.12 -14.32
CA GLY A 40 7.59 -23.76 -14.40
C GLY A 40 7.07 -22.97 -15.60
N SER A 41 6.08 -23.47 -16.35
CA SER A 41 5.49 -22.77 -17.48
C SER A 41 4.44 -21.75 -17.04
N ALA A 42 4.56 -20.50 -17.52
CA ALA A 42 3.53 -19.50 -17.30
C ALA A 42 2.27 -19.87 -18.09
N ARG A 43 1.09 -19.62 -17.49
CA ARG A 43 -0.20 -19.81 -18.15
C ARG A 43 -0.62 -18.54 -18.87
N THR A 44 -0.79 -18.58 -20.16
CA THR A 44 -1.36 -17.47 -20.92
C THR A 44 -2.86 -17.36 -20.66
N VAL A 45 -3.32 -16.17 -20.29
CA VAL A 45 -4.72 -15.84 -20.13
C VAL A 45 -5.07 -14.63 -20.98
N THR A 46 -6.31 -14.58 -21.49
CA THR A 46 -6.80 -13.45 -22.29
C THR A 46 -8.22 -13.10 -21.86
N ALA A 47 -8.42 -11.85 -21.50
CA ALA A 47 -9.74 -11.24 -21.34
C ALA A 47 -10.08 -10.50 -22.64
N VAL A 48 -11.08 -10.97 -23.36
CA VAL A 48 -11.64 -10.33 -24.57
C VAL A 48 -12.77 -9.40 -24.12
N ILE A 49 -12.65 -8.12 -24.41
CA ILE A 49 -13.59 -7.07 -23.99
C ILE A 49 -14.51 -6.76 -25.18
N ALA A 50 -15.66 -7.41 -25.21
CA ALA A 50 -16.67 -7.21 -26.26
C ALA A 50 -17.45 -5.90 -26.05
N HIS A 51 -17.75 -5.56 -24.79
CA HIS A 51 -18.36 -4.29 -24.41
C HIS A 51 -17.26 -3.25 -24.19
N ARG A 52 -17.12 -2.32 -25.12
CA ARG A 52 -16.02 -1.35 -25.16
C ARG A 52 -16.46 -0.02 -24.61
N ILE A 53 -15.78 0.45 -23.56
CA ILE A 53 -15.93 1.80 -23.02
C ILE A 53 -14.66 2.62 -23.30
N PRO A 54 -14.70 3.96 -23.24
CA PRO A 54 -13.53 4.81 -23.43
C PRO A 54 -12.39 4.44 -22.47
N ILE A 55 -11.12 4.53 -22.95
CA ILE A 55 -9.94 4.29 -22.08
C ILE A 55 -9.73 5.38 -21.03
N VAL A 56 -10.40 6.50 -21.17
CA VAL A 56 -10.42 7.61 -20.21
C VAL A 56 -11.79 8.24 -20.19
N GLU A 57 -12.29 8.48 -19.00
CA GLU A 57 -13.53 9.20 -18.74
C GLU A 57 -13.20 10.56 -18.12
N LEU A 58 -13.82 11.61 -18.62
CA LEU A 58 -13.49 12.99 -18.28
C LEU A 58 -14.77 13.82 -18.17
N GLU A 59 -14.85 14.62 -17.10
CA GLU A 59 -15.89 15.61 -16.93
C GLU A 59 -15.28 16.99 -16.65
N VAL A 60 -15.77 18.00 -17.33
CA VAL A 60 -15.43 19.39 -17.09
C VAL A 60 -16.70 20.19 -16.81
N ALA A 61 -16.57 21.32 -16.13
CA ALA A 61 -17.71 22.17 -15.80
C ALA A 61 -18.53 22.52 -17.07
N GLY A 62 -19.81 22.26 -17.04
CA GLY A 62 -20.70 22.45 -18.18
C GLY A 62 -20.95 21.22 -19.04
N THR A 63 -20.21 20.15 -18.84
CA THR A 63 -20.47 18.83 -19.45
C THR A 63 -21.06 17.87 -18.40
N GLY A 64 -21.34 16.65 -18.78
CA GLY A 64 -21.88 15.65 -17.88
C GLY A 64 -21.94 14.29 -18.55
N HIS A 65 -22.81 13.43 -18.05
CA HIS A 65 -23.01 12.06 -18.56
C HIS A 65 -24.02 12.05 -19.70
N TRP A 66 -23.81 11.15 -20.68
CA TRP A 66 -24.77 10.94 -21.76
C TRP A 66 -25.97 10.08 -21.33
N ILE A 67 -25.90 9.45 -20.14
CA ILE A 67 -27.05 8.89 -19.40
C ILE A 67 -27.06 9.47 -17.97
N ALA A 68 -28.25 9.62 -17.37
CA ALA A 68 -28.36 10.15 -16.02
C ALA A 68 -27.83 9.15 -14.98
N CYS A 69 -26.61 9.34 -14.49
CA CYS A 69 -25.95 8.56 -13.44
C CYS A 69 -24.85 9.42 -12.78
N ASP A 70 -24.24 8.94 -11.71
CA ASP A 70 -23.05 9.52 -11.03
C ASP A 70 -21.85 8.57 -11.05
N LYS A 71 -21.80 7.69 -12.05
CA LYS A 71 -20.67 6.81 -12.30
C LYS A 71 -19.44 7.63 -12.73
N LEU A 72 -18.25 7.07 -12.56
CA LEU A 72 -17.05 7.59 -13.21
C LEU A 72 -17.09 7.40 -14.74
N THR A 73 -17.84 6.40 -15.21
CA THR A 73 -18.03 6.07 -16.62
C THR A 73 -19.25 6.79 -17.21
N HIS A 74 -19.45 6.66 -18.53
CA HIS A 74 -20.57 7.27 -19.30
C HIS A 74 -20.47 8.79 -19.43
N THR A 75 -19.29 9.39 -19.31
CA THR A 75 -19.10 10.83 -19.54
C THR A 75 -19.28 11.18 -21.04
N THR A 76 -19.89 12.31 -21.32
CA THR A 76 -20.05 12.78 -22.68
C THR A 76 -18.69 13.01 -23.36
N LEU A 77 -17.74 13.61 -22.64
CA LEU A 77 -16.39 13.85 -23.19
C LEU A 77 -15.60 12.56 -23.41
N GLY A 78 -15.67 11.59 -22.50
CA GLY A 78 -15.02 10.27 -22.72
C GLY A 78 -15.47 9.63 -24.02
N ARG A 79 -16.80 9.67 -24.29
CA ARG A 79 -17.37 9.19 -25.54
C ARG A 79 -16.95 10.02 -26.78
N ASP A 80 -16.76 11.33 -26.61
CA ASP A 80 -16.54 12.28 -27.73
C ASP A 80 -15.06 12.49 -28.04
N LEU A 81 -14.11 12.03 -27.19
CA LEU A 81 -12.68 12.00 -27.48
C LEU A 81 -12.35 11.07 -28.64
N ARG A 82 -11.49 11.51 -29.55
CA ARG A 82 -11.06 10.79 -30.75
C ARG A 82 -9.58 10.52 -30.75
N TYR A 83 -9.19 9.39 -31.32
CA TYR A 83 -7.79 9.03 -31.53
C TYR A 83 -7.08 10.07 -32.40
N ALA A 84 -5.99 10.64 -31.89
CA ALA A 84 -5.12 11.57 -32.62
C ALA A 84 -3.76 10.95 -32.99
N GLY A 85 -3.27 10.01 -32.18
CA GLY A 85 -2.00 9.35 -32.41
C GLY A 85 -1.56 8.50 -31.23
N HIS A 86 -0.42 7.84 -31.37
CA HIS A 86 0.27 7.24 -30.23
C HIS A 86 1.78 7.26 -30.46
N ARG A 87 2.52 7.18 -29.34
CA ARG A 87 3.98 7.13 -29.35
C ARG A 87 4.47 6.09 -28.35
N GLU A 88 5.39 5.24 -28.80
CA GLU A 88 6.11 4.31 -27.96
C GLU A 88 7.46 4.87 -27.54
N SER A 89 7.85 4.58 -26.33
CA SER A 89 9.18 4.87 -25.77
C SER A 89 9.50 3.86 -24.67
N GLY A 90 10.62 4.03 -23.97
CA GLY A 90 10.98 3.21 -22.83
C GLY A 90 12.32 3.61 -22.24
N GLU A 91 12.48 3.43 -20.96
CA GLU A 91 13.71 3.72 -20.23
C GLU A 91 13.85 2.75 -19.06
N ARG A 92 15.08 2.29 -18.79
CA ARG A 92 15.43 1.48 -17.58
C ARG A 92 14.57 0.25 -17.37
N GLY A 93 14.26 -0.51 -18.43
CA GLY A 93 13.45 -1.73 -18.31
C GLY A 93 11.95 -1.48 -18.14
N VAL A 94 11.47 -0.26 -18.45
CA VAL A 94 10.05 0.07 -18.46
C VAL A 94 9.68 0.54 -19.86
N LYS A 95 8.77 -0.18 -20.53
CA LYS A 95 8.15 0.27 -21.79
C LYS A 95 7.08 1.32 -21.50
N ARG A 96 6.95 2.31 -22.37
CA ARG A 96 5.95 3.36 -22.26
C ARG A 96 5.18 3.51 -23.57
N LEU A 97 3.88 3.69 -23.46
CA LEU A 97 2.97 4.07 -24.52
C LEU A 97 2.22 5.33 -24.12
N ASP A 98 2.24 6.35 -24.95
CA ASP A 98 1.39 7.52 -24.85
C ASP A 98 0.32 7.42 -25.96
N VAL A 99 -0.97 7.34 -25.62
CA VAL A 99 -2.10 7.39 -26.55
C VAL A 99 -2.69 8.79 -26.51
N GLU A 100 -2.66 9.48 -27.64
CA GLU A 100 -3.12 10.87 -27.78
C GLU A 100 -4.56 10.90 -28.29
N LEU A 101 -5.43 11.60 -27.55
CA LEU A 101 -6.83 11.80 -27.85
C LEU A 101 -7.14 13.30 -27.93
N THR A 102 -8.16 13.67 -28.71
CA THR A 102 -8.58 15.07 -28.83
C THR A 102 -10.09 15.20 -28.95
N ASP A 103 -10.62 16.26 -28.38
CA ASP A 103 -11.93 16.82 -28.70
C ASP A 103 -11.75 18.21 -29.30
N ALA A 104 -12.25 18.38 -30.55
CA ALA A 104 -12.06 19.63 -31.29
C ALA A 104 -13.12 20.68 -30.93
N VAL A 105 -14.21 20.31 -30.29
CA VAL A 105 -15.32 21.22 -29.92
C VAL A 105 -14.98 21.93 -28.62
N GLU A 106 -14.59 21.16 -27.62
CA GLU A 106 -14.23 21.68 -26.29
C GLU A 106 -12.73 22.07 -26.21
N HIS A 107 -11.97 21.89 -27.27
CA HIS A 107 -10.52 22.18 -27.33
C HIS A 107 -9.74 21.44 -26.22
N ILE A 108 -10.00 20.15 -26.06
CA ILE A 108 -9.36 19.31 -25.08
C ILE A 108 -8.40 18.33 -25.76
N GLY A 109 -7.17 18.24 -25.23
CA GLY A 109 -6.24 17.16 -25.52
C GLY A 109 -6.11 16.24 -24.30
N VAL A 110 -6.09 14.93 -24.53
CA VAL A 110 -5.82 13.95 -23.46
C VAL A 110 -4.74 12.99 -23.92
N THR A 111 -3.70 12.83 -23.10
CA THR A 111 -2.70 11.77 -23.29
C THR A 111 -2.86 10.72 -22.21
N VAL A 112 -3.24 9.50 -22.59
CA VAL A 112 -3.27 8.36 -21.67
C VAL A 112 -1.94 7.63 -21.78
N THR A 113 -1.22 7.57 -20.66
CA THR A 113 0.10 6.92 -20.58
C THR A 113 -0.02 5.56 -19.92
N TYR A 114 0.66 4.58 -20.55
CA TYR A 114 0.84 3.23 -20.00
C TYR A 114 2.33 2.97 -19.82
N GLU A 115 2.72 2.47 -18.65
CA GLU A 115 4.09 2.06 -18.31
C GLU A 115 4.08 0.59 -17.91
N LEU A 116 4.95 -0.21 -18.52
CA LEU A 116 4.99 -1.66 -18.34
C LEU A 116 6.43 -2.11 -18.04
N PRO A 117 6.73 -2.56 -16.81
CA PRO A 117 8.03 -3.11 -16.46
C PRO A 117 8.30 -4.42 -17.22
N ASP A 118 9.56 -4.65 -17.61
CA ASP A 118 9.95 -5.86 -18.32
C ASP A 118 9.70 -7.12 -17.49
N GLY A 119 9.06 -8.12 -18.09
CA GLY A 119 8.78 -9.41 -17.46
C GLY A 119 7.69 -9.41 -16.37
N VAL A 120 7.00 -8.29 -16.14
CA VAL A 120 5.97 -8.16 -15.10
C VAL A 120 4.59 -8.01 -15.74
N PRO A 121 3.59 -8.89 -15.46
CA PRO A 121 2.25 -8.81 -16.04
C PRO A 121 1.34 -7.81 -15.30
N MET A 122 1.86 -6.62 -15.03
CA MET A 122 1.14 -5.51 -14.40
C MET A 122 1.67 -4.19 -14.94
N LEU A 123 0.78 -3.30 -15.35
CA LEU A 123 1.10 -1.98 -15.88
C LEU A 123 0.70 -0.87 -14.94
N ARG A 124 1.33 0.30 -15.08
CA ARG A 124 0.90 1.58 -14.52
C ARG A 124 0.24 2.42 -15.60
N THR A 125 -0.75 3.24 -15.23
CA THR A 125 -1.44 4.13 -16.15
C THR A 125 -1.84 5.44 -15.46
N TYR A 126 -1.88 6.51 -16.24
CA TYR A 126 -2.38 7.82 -15.85
C TYR A 126 -2.76 8.63 -17.08
N ALA A 127 -3.57 9.68 -16.90
CA ALA A 127 -3.99 10.56 -17.98
C ALA A 127 -3.50 12.00 -17.73
N THR A 128 -3.12 12.68 -18.79
CA THR A 128 -2.80 14.11 -18.80
C THR A 128 -3.83 14.85 -19.67
N VAL A 129 -4.62 15.71 -19.04
CA VAL A 129 -5.61 16.58 -19.70
C VAL A 129 -4.97 17.93 -19.98
N THR A 130 -5.13 18.45 -21.18
CA THR A 130 -4.58 19.74 -21.64
C THR A 130 -5.70 20.61 -22.22
N ASN A 131 -5.78 21.85 -21.78
CA ASN A 131 -6.58 22.88 -22.48
C ASN A 131 -5.84 23.29 -23.75
N THR A 132 -6.34 22.87 -24.91
CA THR A 132 -5.74 23.16 -26.23
C THR A 132 -6.34 24.36 -26.93
N ALA A 133 -7.21 25.14 -26.24
CA ALA A 133 -7.73 26.38 -26.81
C ALA A 133 -6.59 27.34 -27.21
N ASP A 134 -6.72 27.93 -28.39
CA ASP A 134 -5.79 28.97 -28.90
C ASP A 134 -6.55 30.28 -29.07
N PRO A 135 -6.42 31.24 -28.14
CA PRO A 135 -7.06 32.54 -28.27
C PRO A 135 -6.61 33.32 -29.51
N ALA A 136 -5.39 33.07 -30.05
CA ALA A 136 -4.94 33.69 -31.26
C ALA A 136 -5.66 33.18 -32.52
N ALA A 137 -6.19 31.94 -32.47
CA ALA A 137 -7.06 31.36 -33.47
C ALA A 137 -8.56 31.75 -33.29
N GLY A 138 -8.88 32.52 -32.26
CA GLY A 138 -10.24 32.98 -31.99
C GLY A 138 -11.06 32.03 -31.08
N HIS A 139 -10.41 31.08 -30.42
CA HIS A 139 -11.06 30.24 -29.44
C HIS A 139 -11.34 31.02 -28.15
N ASP A 140 -12.30 30.57 -27.36
CA ASP A 140 -12.57 31.15 -26.03
C ASP A 140 -11.31 31.02 -25.14
N ALA A 141 -10.98 32.09 -24.44
CA ALA A 141 -9.88 32.14 -23.48
C ALA A 141 -10.28 31.70 -22.07
N ALA A 142 -11.51 31.21 -21.88
CA ALA A 142 -11.97 30.75 -20.57
C ALA A 142 -11.14 29.53 -20.09
N PRO A 143 -10.86 29.44 -18.78
CA PRO A 143 -10.19 28.26 -18.24
C PRO A 143 -11.10 27.03 -18.35
N LEU A 144 -10.50 25.88 -18.66
CA LEU A 144 -11.14 24.58 -18.60
C LEU A 144 -11.15 24.09 -17.16
N SER A 145 -12.32 23.98 -16.52
CA SER A 145 -12.44 23.49 -15.16
C SER A 145 -12.66 21.97 -15.17
N VAL A 146 -11.61 21.19 -14.89
CA VAL A 146 -11.68 19.73 -14.81
C VAL A 146 -12.27 19.33 -13.45
N GLU A 147 -13.32 18.50 -13.45
CA GLU A 147 -14.06 18.08 -12.27
C GLU A 147 -13.90 16.59 -11.95
N GLN A 148 -13.60 15.77 -12.98
CA GLN A 148 -13.36 14.34 -12.89
C GLN A 148 -12.49 13.89 -14.03
N VAL A 149 -11.53 13.00 -13.78
CA VAL A 149 -10.78 12.28 -14.82
C VAL A 149 -10.26 10.95 -14.30
N THR A 150 -10.51 9.87 -15.05
CA THR A 150 -10.05 8.54 -14.66
C THR A 150 -8.59 8.31 -15.04
N SER A 151 -7.91 7.52 -14.23
CA SER A 151 -6.56 6.99 -14.55
C SER A 151 -6.64 5.64 -15.27
N TRP A 152 -7.77 4.94 -15.13
CA TRP A 152 -8.12 3.70 -15.82
C TRP A 152 -9.62 3.60 -15.98
N ALA A 153 -10.06 3.10 -17.13
CA ALA A 153 -11.44 2.66 -17.36
C ALA A 153 -11.47 1.48 -18.36
N SER A 154 -12.14 0.40 -18.00
CA SER A 154 -12.37 -0.75 -18.88
C SER A 154 -13.53 -1.60 -18.41
N ALA A 155 -14.08 -2.42 -19.30
CA ALA A 155 -14.89 -3.57 -18.88
C ALA A 155 -13.97 -4.76 -18.51
N LEU A 156 -14.53 -5.77 -17.81
CA LEU A 156 -13.77 -6.94 -17.36
C LEU A 156 -13.52 -7.95 -18.47
N GLY A 157 -14.48 -8.11 -19.39
CA GLY A 157 -14.42 -9.07 -20.48
C GLY A 157 -14.61 -10.53 -20.05
N ALA A 158 -14.33 -11.43 -20.97
CA ALA A 158 -14.44 -12.89 -20.79
C ALA A 158 -13.39 -13.60 -21.67
N PRO A 159 -13.11 -14.88 -21.47
CA PRO A 159 -12.29 -15.66 -22.39
C PRO A 159 -12.88 -15.67 -23.82
N GLU A 160 -12.02 -15.85 -24.82
CA GLU A 160 -12.45 -15.89 -26.21
C GLU A 160 -13.59 -16.89 -26.45
N GLY A 161 -14.60 -16.45 -27.17
CA GLY A 161 -15.80 -17.27 -27.47
C GLY A 161 -16.80 -17.42 -26.31
N GLN A 162 -16.54 -16.84 -25.16
CA GLN A 162 -17.47 -16.78 -24.03
C GLN A 162 -18.15 -15.40 -23.95
N LYS A 163 -19.39 -15.38 -23.44
CA LYS A 163 -20.12 -14.14 -23.19
C LYS A 163 -19.74 -13.62 -21.80
N ALA A 164 -19.51 -12.32 -21.69
CA ALA A 164 -19.37 -11.65 -20.41
C ALA A 164 -20.61 -11.90 -19.53
N ASP A 165 -20.40 -12.11 -18.24
CA ASP A 165 -21.45 -12.42 -17.27
C ASP A 165 -21.00 -11.92 -15.90
N LEU A 166 -21.65 -10.86 -15.42
CA LEU A 166 -21.36 -10.26 -14.12
C LEU A 166 -21.51 -11.26 -12.95
N ALA A 167 -22.42 -12.24 -13.09
CA ALA A 167 -22.61 -13.30 -12.09
C ALA A 167 -21.42 -14.27 -11.98
N ALA A 168 -20.48 -14.23 -12.92
CA ALA A 168 -19.26 -15.06 -12.88
C ALA A 168 -18.16 -14.47 -11.99
N TRP A 169 -18.30 -13.23 -11.52
CA TRP A 169 -17.25 -12.48 -10.82
C TRP A 169 -17.57 -12.27 -9.35
N GLU A 170 -16.49 -12.28 -8.56
CA GLU A 170 -16.48 -11.90 -7.14
C GLU A 170 -15.45 -10.79 -6.94
N SER A 171 -15.75 -9.81 -6.06
CA SER A 171 -14.77 -8.84 -5.59
C SER A 171 -14.13 -9.31 -4.30
N ILE A 172 -12.83 -9.01 -4.14
CA ILE A 172 -12.07 -9.19 -2.91
C ILE A 172 -11.58 -7.80 -2.50
N GLU A 173 -12.11 -7.29 -1.39
CA GLU A 173 -11.96 -5.90 -0.94
C GLU A 173 -11.45 -5.82 0.49
N GLY A 174 -10.57 -4.86 0.76
CA GLY A 174 -10.03 -4.59 2.09
C GLY A 174 -10.74 -3.45 2.79
N LYS A 175 -11.27 -3.70 4.00
CA LYS A 175 -11.74 -2.67 4.93
C LYS A 175 -10.69 -2.38 5.97
N TYR A 176 -10.59 -1.11 6.34
CA TYR A 176 -9.61 -0.62 7.30
C TYR A 176 -10.30 0.21 8.38
N ASP A 177 -9.83 0.06 9.59
CA ASP A 177 -10.04 0.97 10.71
C ASP A 177 -8.75 0.99 11.54
N TRP A 178 -8.51 2.06 12.25
CA TRP A 178 -7.41 2.10 13.22
C TRP A 178 -7.51 0.94 14.20
N LEU A 179 -6.44 0.17 14.37
CA LEU A 179 -6.34 -1.07 15.15
C LEU A 179 -7.09 -2.28 14.55
N ALA A 180 -7.62 -2.18 13.35
CA ALA A 180 -8.33 -3.25 12.65
C ALA A 180 -8.11 -3.16 11.13
N GLU A 181 -6.85 -3.03 10.74
CA GLU A 181 -6.40 -2.93 9.36
C GLU A 181 -6.54 -4.28 8.63
N GLY A 182 -6.64 -4.23 7.32
CA GLY A 182 -6.53 -5.41 6.45
C GLY A 182 -7.64 -6.44 6.59
N ARG A 183 -8.89 -6.02 6.84
CA ARG A 183 -10.06 -6.92 6.90
C ARG A 183 -10.59 -7.17 5.50
N TRP A 184 -10.13 -8.23 4.87
CA TRP A 184 -10.51 -8.61 3.52
C TRP A 184 -11.79 -9.44 3.51
N HIS A 185 -12.63 -9.24 2.50
CA HIS A 185 -13.87 -9.96 2.32
C HIS A 185 -14.17 -10.17 0.84
N THR A 186 -14.77 -11.30 0.52
CA THR A 186 -15.19 -11.65 -0.84
C THR A 186 -16.69 -11.47 -0.98
N THR A 187 -17.11 -10.80 -2.05
CA THR A 187 -18.53 -10.56 -2.34
C THR A 187 -18.81 -10.86 -3.81
N PRO A 188 -19.77 -11.75 -4.14
CA PRO A 188 -20.23 -11.90 -5.51
C PRO A 188 -20.73 -10.55 -6.06
N LEU A 189 -20.38 -10.19 -7.30
CA LEU A 189 -20.80 -8.89 -7.86
C LEU A 189 -22.33 -8.75 -7.91
N ARG A 190 -23.08 -9.85 -8.06
CA ARG A 190 -24.54 -9.84 -7.92
C ARG A 190 -25.04 -9.54 -6.51
N GLY A 191 -24.16 -9.47 -5.51
CA GLY A 191 -24.49 -8.95 -4.18
C GLY A 191 -24.65 -7.42 -4.17
N TYR A 192 -24.01 -6.71 -5.09
CA TYR A 192 -24.15 -5.25 -5.26
C TYR A 192 -25.25 -4.88 -6.26
N PHE A 193 -25.44 -5.69 -7.31
CA PHE A 193 -26.28 -5.36 -8.45
C PHE A 193 -27.45 -6.35 -8.59
N PRO A 194 -28.70 -5.90 -8.48
CA PRO A 194 -29.85 -6.75 -8.74
C PRO A 194 -29.91 -7.12 -10.23
N VAL A 195 -30.42 -8.31 -10.53
CA VAL A 195 -30.67 -8.69 -11.93
C VAL A 195 -31.77 -7.82 -12.50
N MET A 196 -31.46 -7.11 -13.58
CA MET A 196 -32.44 -6.29 -14.31
C MET A 196 -32.69 -6.88 -15.70
N ALA A 197 -33.95 -6.95 -16.09
CA ALA A 197 -34.37 -7.45 -17.40
C ALA A 197 -34.31 -6.30 -18.44
N GLN A 198 -33.12 -6.01 -18.93
CA GLN A 198 -32.86 -4.92 -19.87
C GLN A 198 -33.66 -5.08 -21.17
N GLU A 199 -33.83 -6.31 -21.64
CA GLU A 199 -34.62 -6.63 -22.80
C GLU A 199 -36.12 -6.24 -22.66
N LEU A 200 -36.59 -6.05 -21.43
CA LEU A 200 -37.95 -5.58 -21.13
C LEU A 200 -38.04 -4.11 -20.90
N THR A 201 -36.99 -3.52 -20.27
CA THR A 201 -36.97 -2.11 -19.90
C THR A 201 -36.36 -1.21 -20.97
N ASN A 202 -35.48 -1.77 -21.80
CA ASN A 202 -34.66 -1.05 -22.79
C ASN A 202 -33.84 0.12 -22.15
N VAL A 203 -33.40 -0.09 -20.93
CA VAL A 203 -32.62 0.90 -20.15
C VAL A 203 -31.37 0.24 -19.60
N ASP A 204 -30.23 0.90 -19.77
CA ASP A 204 -28.95 0.50 -19.19
C ASP A 204 -28.98 0.56 -17.66
N PRO A 205 -28.32 -0.39 -16.96
CA PRO A 205 -28.19 -0.35 -15.52
C PRO A 205 -27.43 0.90 -15.06
N ARG A 206 -27.89 1.49 -13.96
CA ARG A 206 -27.28 2.67 -13.36
C ARG A 206 -26.61 2.40 -12.02
N GLY A 207 -26.58 1.12 -11.62
CA GLY A 207 -25.97 0.69 -10.36
C GLY A 207 -24.45 0.85 -10.38
N GLU A 208 -23.90 1.29 -9.26
CA GLU A 208 -22.48 1.36 -9.01
C GLU A 208 -22.15 0.82 -7.61
N HIS A 209 -20.98 0.23 -7.46
CA HIS A 209 -20.35 -0.02 -6.19
C HIS A 209 -19.12 0.90 -6.10
N ARG A 210 -19.28 1.99 -5.35
CA ARG A 210 -18.31 3.09 -5.21
C ARG A 210 -17.58 2.97 -3.89
N VAL A 211 -16.25 3.00 -3.92
CA VAL A 211 -15.39 3.04 -2.74
C VAL A 211 -14.48 4.25 -2.80
N VAL A 212 -14.43 5.00 -1.69
CA VAL A 212 -13.85 6.35 -1.64
C VAL A 212 -12.97 6.51 -0.41
N SER A 213 -11.81 7.14 -0.58
CA SER A 213 -11.01 7.73 0.50
C SER A 213 -11.03 9.26 0.37
N THR A 214 -11.28 9.99 1.45
CA THR A 214 -11.65 11.43 1.38
C THR A 214 -10.61 12.40 1.94
N SER A 215 -9.51 11.93 2.51
CA SER A 215 -8.50 12.79 3.14
C SER A 215 -7.10 12.21 2.95
N THR A 216 -6.17 12.53 3.85
CA THR A 216 -4.77 12.07 3.81
C THR A 216 -4.55 10.65 4.32
N TRP A 217 -5.51 10.04 4.99
CA TRP A 217 -5.42 8.62 5.34
C TRP A 217 -5.94 7.77 4.17
N SER A 218 -5.07 7.49 3.22
CA SER A 218 -5.39 6.80 1.97
C SER A 218 -5.97 5.39 2.16
N THR A 219 -5.63 4.73 3.28
CA THR A 219 -6.18 3.45 3.70
C THR A 219 -6.99 3.56 5.01
N GLY A 220 -7.45 4.76 5.38
CA GLY A 220 -8.13 4.98 6.65
C GLY A 220 -9.49 4.29 6.81
N ARG A 221 -10.11 3.81 5.71
CA ARG A 221 -11.38 3.07 5.70
C ARG A 221 -11.38 1.88 4.75
N PHE A 222 -10.74 2.02 3.60
CA PHE A 222 -10.72 1.02 2.54
C PHE A 222 -9.35 0.95 1.89
N ALA A 223 -9.02 -0.21 1.32
CA ALA A 223 -7.85 -0.37 0.48
C ALA A 223 -8.04 0.35 -0.86
N PRO A 224 -7.05 1.11 -1.37
CA PRO A 224 -7.01 1.59 -2.75
C PRO A 224 -6.72 0.45 -3.74
N LEU A 225 -7.19 -0.74 -3.44
CA LEU A 225 -6.97 -1.97 -4.19
C LEU A 225 -8.20 -2.85 -4.14
N VAL A 226 -8.54 -3.44 -5.29
CA VAL A 226 -9.58 -4.46 -5.40
C VAL A 226 -9.10 -5.57 -6.33
N VAL A 227 -9.42 -6.83 -5.97
CA VAL A 227 -9.27 -7.98 -6.87
C VAL A 227 -10.65 -8.42 -7.34
N LEU A 228 -10.78 -8.67 -8.63
CA LEU A 228 -11.97 -9.26 -9.24
C LEU A 228 -11.60 -10.62 -9.79
N GLU A 229 -12.15 -11.69 -9.21
CA GLU A 229 -11.83 -13.06 -9.59
C GLU A 229 -13.06 -13.75 -10.21
N SER A 230 -12.83 -14.51 -11.26
CA SER A 230 -13.80 -15.41 -11.85
C SER A 230 -13.23 -16.81 -11.98
N LYS A 231 -13.55 -17.68 -11.04
CA LYS A 231 -13.19 -19.11 -11.11
C LYS A 231 -13.78 -19.79 -12.34
N ARG A 232 -14.98 -19.35 -12.77
CA ARG A 232 -15.64 -19.85 -13.98
C ARG A 232 -14.86 -19.53 -15.25
N PHE A 233 -14.30 -18.33 -15.34
CA PHE A 233 -13.52 -17.89 -16.50
C PHE A 233 -12.03 -18.23 -16.39
N GLY A 234 -11.54 -18.55 -15.20
CA GLY A 234 -10.11 -18.70 -14.92
C GLY A 234 -9.38 -17.39 -15.18
N LEU A 235 -9.93 -16.29 -14.72
CA LEU A 235 -9.42 -14.93 -14.83
C LEU A 235 -9.48 -14.24 -13.49
N ALA A 236 -8.45 -13.48 -13.17
CA ALA A 236 -8.43 -12.55 -12.05
C ALA A 236 -7.79 -11.21 -12.47
N TRP A 237 -8.45 -10.12 -12.12
CA TRP A 237 -7.93 -8.76 -12.26
C TRP A 237 -7.54 -8.22 -10.90
N LEU A 238 -6.46 -7.44 -10.85
CA LEU A 238 -6.12 -6.61 -9.71
C LEU A 238 -6.01 -5.16 -10.17
N PHE A 239 -6.71 -4.27 -9.48
CA PHE A 239 -6.69 -2.83 -9.71
C PHE A 239 -6.19 -2.13 -8.45
N GLN A 240 -5.27 -1.17 -8.61
CA GLN A 240 -4.68 -0.42 -7.51
C GLN A 240 -4.57 1.05 -7.88
N ILE A 241 -4.91 1.96 -6.96
CA ILE A 241 -4.65 3.40 -7.07
C ILE A 241 -3.38 3.73 -6.28
N GLU A 242 -2.44 4.45 -6.91
CA GLU A 242 -1.15 4.81 -6.32
C GLU A 242 -1.16 6.26 -5.84
N HIS A 243 -1.91 6.51 -4.77
CA HIS A 243 -2.05 7.86 -4.22
C HIS A 243 -2.13 7.86 -2.69
N ASN A 244 -1.40 8.79 -2.07
CA ASN A 244 -1.31 8.99 -0.63
C ASN A 244 -2.38 9.93 -0.06
N GLY A 245 -3.53 10.02 -0.70
CA GLY A 245 -4.63 10.91 -0.28
C GLY A 245 -5.98 10.46 -0.84
N ALA A 246 -6.78 11.43 -1.27
CA ALA A 246 -8.15 11.21 -1.75
C ALA A 246 -8.22 10.47 -3.09
N TRP A 247 -9.01 9.42 -3.17
CA TRP A 247 -9.19 8.60 -4.36
C TRP A 247 -10.58 7.95 -4.39
N ARG A 248 -10.98 7.50 -5.61
CA ARG A 248 -12.19 6.70 -5.84
C ARG A 248 -11.88 5.56 -6.79
N TRP A 249 -12.32 4.33 -6.47
CA TRP A 249 -12.52 3.29 -7.44
C TRP A 249 -13.99 2.86 -7.48
N GLU A 250 -14.40 2.33 -8.62
CA GLU A 250 -15.78 1.98 -8.89
C GLU A 250 -15.88 0.73 -9.72
N ILE A 251 -16.82 -0.15 -9.35
CA ILE A 251 -17.33 -1.26 -10.17
C ILE A 251 -18.75 -0.88 -10.54
N SER A 252 -19.09 -0.98 -11.83
CA SER A 252 -20.43 -0.69 -12.32
C SER A 252 -20.94 -1.83 -13.18
N GLU A 253 -22.26 -2.00 -13.23
CA GLU A 253 -22.91 -2.82 -14.24
C GLU A 253 -23.21 -1.95 -15.47
N ASP A 254 -22.86 -2.48 -16.65
CA ASP A 254 -23.28 -1.93 -17.92
C ASP A 254 -24.09 -2.97 -18.69
N THR A 255 -24.64 -2.61 -19.86
CA THR A 255 -25.56 -3.45 -20.65
C THR A 255 -25.09 -4.88 -20.88
N ALA A 256 -23.79 -5.10 -20.99
CA ALA A 256 -23.23 -6.39 -21.41
C ALA A 256 -22.11 -6.93 -20.50
N ASP A 257 -21.60 -6.13 -19.58
CA ASP A 257 -20.43 -6.51 -18.77
C ASP A 257 -20.39 -5.70 -17.46
N ALA A 258 -19.46 -6.03 -16.57
CA ALA A 258 -19.05 -5.17 -15.48
C ALA A 258 -17.92 -4.24 -15.94
N THR A 259 -17.96 -2.99 -15.53
CA THR A 259 -16.91 -2.01 -15.79
C THR A 259 -16.19 -1.62 -14.51
N VAL A 260 -14.92 -1.27 -14.63
CA VAL A 260 -14.08 -0.78 -13.53
C VAL A 260 -13.48 0.55 -13.94
N ALA A 261 -13.56 1.54 -13.05
CA ALA A 261 -12.92 2.84 -13.21
C ALA A 261 -12.14 3.22 -11.95
N LEU A 262 -10.95 3.79 -12.13
CA LEU A 262 -10.05 4.24 -11.08
C LEU A 262 -9.76 5.73 -11.27
N SER A 263 -9.87 6.50 -10.19
CA SER A 263 -9.65 7.94 -10.21
C SER A 263 -8.93 8.43 -8.95
N GLY A 264 -8.24 9.54 -9.06
CA GLY A 264 -7.86 10.37 -7.93
C GLY A 264 -9.08 11.13 -7.37
N PRO A 265 -8.89 12.33 -6.83
CA PRO A 265 -10.00 13.12 -6.30
C PRO A 265 -10.96 13.57 -7.42
N THR A 266 -12.23 13.70 -7.06
CA THR A 266 -13.32 14.16 -7.91
C THR A 266 -14.05 15.36 -7.28
N SER A 267 -14.80 16.09 -8.06
CA SER A 267 -15.63 17.20 -7.57
C SER A 267 -16.69 16.71 -6.56
N VAL A 268 -17.37 15.63 -6.90
CA VAL A 268 -18.50 15.08 -6.12
C VAL A 268 -18.06 14.54 -4.76
N ASP A 269 -16.99 13.75 -4.73
CA ASP A 269 -16.58 13.06 -3.50
C ASP A 269 -15.58 13.86 -2.66
N HIS A 270 -14.81 14.79 -3.28
CA HIS A 270 -13.63 15.39 -2.66
C HIS A 270 -13.60 16.92 -2.74
N GLY A 271 -14.63 17.55 -3.35
CA GLY A 271 -14.62 18.99 -3.61
C GLY A 271 -13.40 19.42 -4.42
N TRP A 272 -12.97 18.55 -5.38
CA TRP A 272 -11.82 18.79 -6.23
C TRP A 272 -12.24 19.35 -7.58
N ALA A 273 -11.59 20.41 -8.01
CA ALA A 273 -11.64 20.90 -9.37
C ALA A 273 -10.29 21.55 -9.71
N LYS A 274 -9.89 21.46 -10.98
CA LYS A 274 -8.67 22.07 -11.49
C LYS A 274 -8.95 22.95 -12.70
N ASN A 275 -8.60 24.24 -12.62
CA ASN A 275 -8.78 25.20 -13.67
C ASN A 275 -7.52 25.28 -14.55
N LEU A 276 -7.63 24.88 -15.79
CA LEU A 276 -6.54 24.92 -16.78
C LEU A 276 -6.71 26.10 -17.71
N GLN A 277 -5.77 27.05 -17.67
CA GLN A 277 -5.68 28.10 -18.68
C GLN A 277 -5.31 27.51 -20.03
N PRO A 278 -5.57 28.20 -21.16
CA PRO A 278 -5.08 27.77 -22.48
C PRO A 278 -3.59 27.38 -22.46
N GLY A 279 -3.28 26.17 -22.86
CA GLY A 279 -1.93 25.60 -22.84
C GLY A 279 -1.52 24.91 -21.53
N GLU A 280 -2.30 25.03 -20.46
CA GLU A 280 -2.00 24.32 -19.22
C GLU A 280 -2.51 22.89 -19.22
N SER A 281 -1.89 22.06 -18.37
CA SER A 281 -2.20 20.62 -18.25
C SER A 281 -2.31 20.16 -16.82
N PHE A 282 -3.11 19.12 -16.61
CA PHE A 282 -3.21 18.39 -15.35
C PHE A 282 -2.98 16.90 -15.59
N THR A 283 -2.15 16.26 -14.77
CA THR A 283 -1.93 14.80 -14.80
C THR A 283 -2.60 14.14 -13.58
N THR A 284 -3.33 13.06 -13.81
CA THR A 284 -4.02 12.29 -12.75
C THR A 284 -3.04 11.61 -11.79
N VAL A 285 -3.53 11.10 -10.68
CA VAL A 285 -2.78 10.15 -9.86
C VAL A 285 -2.62 8.84 -10.62
N PRO A 286 -1.51 8.10 -10.48
CA PRO A 286 -1.36 6.83 -11.16
C PRO A 286 -2.31 5.74 -10.63
N ALA A 287 -2.66 4.82 -11.52
CA ALA A 287 -3.27 3.54 -11.19
C ALA A 287 -2.43 2.41 -11.77
N SER A 288 -2.60 1.20 -11.25
CA SER A 288 -1.92 0.02 -11.81
C SER A 288 -2.87 -1.17 -11.92
N VAL A 289 -2.66 -1.98 -12.97
CA VAL A 289 -3.60 -3.03 -13.36
C VAL A 289 -2.85 -4.30 -13.74
N ALA A 290 -3.29 -5.43 -13.18
CA ALA A 290 -2.79 -6.77 -13.52
C ALA A 290 -3.93 -7.68 -13.98
N LEU A 291 -3.58 -8.64 -14.85
CA LEU A 291 -4.43 -9.77 -15.23
C LEU A 291 -3.68 -11.08 -15.01
N ALA A 292 -4.32 -12.06 -14.40
CA ALA A 292 -3.78 -13.40 -14.22
C ALA A 292 -4.90 -14.46 -14.31
N ALA A 293 -4.53 -15.73 -14.08
CA ALA A 293 -5.46 -16.85 -14.12
C ALA A 293 -6.37 -16.94 -12.88
N ASP A 294 -5.87 -16.49 -11.74
CA ASP A 294 -6.45 -16.64 -10.42
C ASP A 294 -5.91 -15.60 -9.43
N PHE A 295 -6.39 -15.65 -8.20
CA PHE A 295 -5.96 -14.77 -7.11
C PHE A 295 -4.45 -14.85 -6.86
N ASP A 296 -3.87 -16.04 -6.80
CA ASP A 296 -2.43 -16.21 -6.54
C ASP A 296 -1.58 -15.59 -7.66
N GLY A 297 -2.04 -15.69 -8.91
CA GLY A 297 -1.40 -15.06 -10.06
C GLY A 297 -1.35 -13.55 -9.98
N VAL A 298 -2.44 -12.89 -9.57
CA VAL A 298 -2.43 -11.41 -9.42
C VAL A 298 -1.63 -10.96 -8.21
N VAL A 299 -1.59 -11.75 -7.12
CA VAL A 299 -0.70 -11.48 -5.97
C VAL A 299 0.77 -11.54 -6.37
N ARG A 300 1.16 -12.54 -7.18
CA ARG A 300 2.52 -12.64 -7.75
C ARG A 300 2.84 -11.45 -8.66
N ALA A 301 1.90 -11.07 -9.50
CA ALA A 301 2.06 -9.93 -10.41
C ALA A 301 2.27 -8.62 -9.63
N VAL A 302 1.42 -8.31 -8.64
CA VAL A 302 1.54 -7.07 -7.85
C VAL A 302 2.79 -7.05 -6.97
N THR A 303 3.21 -8.22 -6.45
CA THR A 303 4.45 -8.34 -5.67
C THR A 303 5.67 -8.02 -6.55
N ALA A 304 5.74 -8.60 -7.75
CA ALA A 304 6.81 -8.31 -8.72
C ALA A 304 6.78 -6.84 -9.17
N TYR A 305 5.60 -6.31 -9.46
CA TYR A 305 5.40 -4.93 -9.86
C TYR A 305 5.87 -3.94 -8.79
N ARG A 306 5.44 -4.11 -7.54
CA ARG A 306 5.84 -3.23 -6.44
C ARG A 306 7.35 -3.21 -6.24
N ARG A 307 8.04 -4.36 -6.42
CA ARG A 307 9.51 -4.42 -6.36
C ARG A 307 10.16 -3.69 -7.55
N ALA A 308 9.64 -3.89 -8.76
CA ALA A 308 10.18 -3.26 -9.98
C ALA A 308 9.98 -1.74 -9.99
N MET A 309 8.90 -1.23 -9.39
CA MET A 309 8.49 0.18 -9.46
C MET A 309 8.82 0.99 -8.20
N ARG A 310 9.65 0.46 -7.29
CA ARG A 310 10.23 1.25 -6.18
C ARG A 310 11.08 2.40 -6.71
N THR A 311 11.05 3.54 -6.02
CA THR A 311 11.86 4.71 -6.40
C THR A 311 13.35 4.50 -6.11
N GLN A 312 13.68 3.62 -5.17
CA GLN A 312 15.06 3.24 -4.79
C GLN A 312 15.21 1.71 -4.74
N PRO A 313 15.16 1.02 -5.89
CA PRO A 313 15.23 -0.45 -5.91
C PRO A 313 16.55 -0.99 -5.36
N GLU A 314 17.65 -0.24 -5.54
CA GLU A 314 19.01 -0.65 -5.12
C GLU A 314 19.34 -0.36 -3.65
N HIS A 315 18.40 0.19 -2.87
CA HIS A 315 18.65 0.47 -1.46
C HIS A 315 18.98 -0.82 -0.70
N ILE A 316 20.12 -0.85 0.01
CA ILE A 316 20.67 -2.07 0.63
C ILE A 316 19.69 -2.75 1.59
N ASP A 317 18.85 -1.98 2.26
CA ASP A 317 17.88 -2.49 3.22
C ASP A 317 16.70 -3.22 2.57
N ASN A 318 16.43 -2.98 1.26
CA ASN A 318 15.42 -3.71 0.51
C ASN A 318 15.82 -5.18 0.29
N ALA A 319 17.10 -5.45 0.03
CA ALA A 319 17.60 -6.80 -0.20
C ALA A 319 17.85 -7.58 1.10
N ARG A 320 18.20 -6.88 2.17
CA ARG A 320 18.48 -7.47 3.49
C ARG A 320 17.83 -6.62 4.59
N PRO A 321 16.53 -6.82 4.84
CA PRO A 321 15.79 -6.05 5.83
C PRO A 321 16.36 -6.29 7.23
N ARG A 322 16.79 -5.20 7.89
CA ARG A 322 17.39 -5.25 9.23
C ARG A 322 16.33 -5.44 10.30
N VAL A 323 16.71 -6.11 11.39
CA VAL A 323 15.88 -6.33 12.58
C VAL A 323 15.77 -5.04 13.38
N ILE A 324 14.54 -4.59 13.67
CA ILE A 324 14.23 -3.31 14.31
C ILE A 324 13.79 -3.50 15.75
N PHE A 325 14.18 -2.60 16.63
CA PHE A 325 13.57 -2.38 17.94
C PHE A 325 13.07 -0.92 18.03
N ASN A 326 11.84 -0.75 18.51
CA ASN A 326 11.24 0.56 18.78
C ASN A 326 10.81 0.62 20.24
N ASP A 327 11.05 1.73 20.92
CA ASP A 327 10.85 1.89 22.36
C ASP A 327 9.44 2.32 22.77
N TYR A 328 8.49 2.46 21.83
CA TYR A 328 7.17 3.02 22.12
C TYR A 328 6.19 1.98 22.69
N MET A 329 5.65 1.10 21.84
CA MET A 329 4.56 0.21 22.21
C MET A 329 4.93 -0.76 23.32
N ASN A 330 4.06 -0.82 24.35
CA ASN A 330 4.26 -1.70 25.50
C ASN A 330 5.65 -1.55 26.14
N THR A 331 6.29 -0.38 25.96
CA THR A 331 7.60 -0.03 26.48
C THR A 331 7.52 1.33 27.18
N ILE A 332 8.02 2.40 26.56
CA ILE A 332 8.18 3.72 27.19
C ILE A 332 6.99 4.65 26.93
N TYR A 333 6.22 4.43 25.87
CA TYR A 333 5.05 5.26 25.50
C TYR A 333 5.32 6.77 25.41
N GLY A 334 6.41 7.15 24.71
CA GLY A 334 6.74 8.56 24.50
C GLY A 334 7.35 9.28 25.68
N ASP A 335 7.96 8.55 26.61
CA ASP A 335 8.72 9.10 27.73
C ASP A 335 10.19 8.61 27.73
N PRO A 336 10.95 8.82 26.62
CA PRO A 336 12.34 8.42 26.52
C PRO A 336 13.22 9.30 27.40
N THR A 337 14.10 8.67 28.18
CA THR A 337 15.11 9.35 29.00
C THR A 337 16.42 8.57 28.95
N THR A 338 17.54 9.23 29.19
CA THR A 338 18.85 8.55 29.25
C THR A 338 18.80 7.32 30.19
N GLU A 339 18.14 7.44 31.33
CA GLU A 339 18.05 6.37 32.33
C GLU A 339 17.26 5.14 31.80
N LYS A 340 16.20 5.36 31.01
CA LYS A 340 15.35 4.28 30.47
C LYS A 340 15.97 3.67 29.21
N GLU A 341 16.60 4.49 28.36
CA GLU A 341 17.14 4.05 27.07
C GLU A 341 18.39 3.17 27.21
N LEU A 342 19.37 3.57 28.02
CA LEU A 342 20.63 2.83 28.10
C LEU A 342 20.47 1.34 28.47
N PRO A 343 19.61 0.94 29.42
CA PRO A 343 19.35 -0.47 29.69
C PRO A 343 18.64 -1.22 28.55
N LEU A 344 17.72 -0.53 27.81
CA LEU A 344 17.03 -1.11 26.65
C LEU A 344 18.02 -1.31 25.48
N ILE A 345 18.85 -0.33 25.16
CA ILE A 345 19.90 -0.41 24.13
C ILE A 345 20.81 -1.62 24.38
N LYS A 346 21.27 -1.78 25.63
CA LYS A 346 22.12 -2.93 25.99
C LYS A 346 21.39 -4.26 25.80
N ALA A 347 20.11 -4.36 26.19
CA ALA A 347 19.33 -5.56 26.06
C ALA A 347 18.99 -5.89 24.60
N ALA A 348 18.66 -4.88 23.80
CA ALA A 348 18.38 -4.99 22.37
C ALA A 348 19.60 -5.50 21.59
N ALA A 349 20.77 -4.93 21.85
CA ALA A 349 22.03 -5.38 21.23
C ALA A 349 22.34 -6.84 21.59
N ALA A 350 22.09 -7.26 22.83
CA ALA A 350 22.38 -8.61 23.29
C ALA A 350 21.56 -9.69 22.54
N VAL A 351 20.32 -9.39 22.13
CA VAL A 351 19.48 -10.34 21.36
C VAL A 351 19.67 -10.24 19.85
N GLY A 352 20.49 -9.29 19.35
CA GLY A 352 20.86 -9.19 17.94
C GLY A 352 20.03 -8.21 17.11
N ILE A 353 19.44 -7.18 17.73
CA ILE A 353 18.81 -6.04 17.04
C ILE A 353 19.85 -5.30 16.19
N GLU A 354 19.43 -4.76 15.05
CA GLU A 354 20.28 -4.04 14.09
C GLU A 354 19.90 -2.56 13.95
N ILE A 355 18.67 -2.18 14.28
CA ILE A 355 18.19 -0.79 14.32
C ILE A 355 17.52 -0.54 15.67
N PHE A 356 17.84 0.55 16.35
CA PHE A 356 17.15 0.98 17.57
C PHE A 356 16.52 2.34 17.35
N CYS A 357 15.19 2.41 17.36
CA CYS A 357 14.42 3.64 17.17
C CYS A 357 13.92 4.18 18.51
N ILE A 358 14.31 5.42 18.83
CA ILE A 358 13.72 6.22 19.89
C ILE A 358 12.48 6.88 19.30
N ASP A 359 11.30 6.50 19.76
CA ASP A 359 10.01 6.98 19.27
C ASP A 359 9.69 8.39 19.82
N CYS A 360 8.45 8.83 19.77
CA CYS A 360 8.02 10.18 20.12
C CYS A 360 8.43 10.61 21.55
N GLY A 361 8.37 11.91 21.82
CA GLY A 361 8.66 12.48 23.15
C GLY A 361 10.10 12.91 23.39
N TRP A 362 11.09 12.51 22.58
CA TRP A 362 12.51 12.86 22.75
C TRP A 362 12.79 14.36 22.69
N TYR A 363 11.87 15.15 22.14
CA TYR A 363 11.94 16.62 21.97
C TYR A 363 11.16 17.40 23.03
N ASP A 364 10.37 16.72 23.89
CA ASP A 364 9.43 17.37 24.81
C ASP A 364 9.97 17.50 26.22
N ASP A 365 9.92 18.71 26.79
CA ASP A 365 10.31 19.02 28.18
C ASP A 365 9.09 19.13 29.14
N THR A 366 7.85 19.02 28.62
CA THR A 366 6.62 19.28 29.39
C THR A 366 5.97 18.04 29.97
N GLY A 367 6.31 16.86 29.46
CA GLY A 367 5.63 15.58 29.78
C GLY A 367 4.38 15.33 28.95
N ASN A 368 3.99 16.26 28.08
CA ASN A 368 2.93 16.10 27.10
C ASN A 368 3.48 16.42 25.69
N TRP A 369 4.06 15.41 25.07
CA TRP A 369 4.75 15.55 23.79
C TRP A 369 3.79 15.86 22.61
N TRP A 370 2.50 15.54 22.73
CA TRP A 370 1.54 15.61 21.64
C TRP A 370 1.40 17.02 21.02
N PRO A 371 1.12 18.10 21.78
CA PRO A 371 0.99 19.44 21.22
C PRO A 371 2.33 20.16 21.00
N SER A 372 3.49 19.54 21.30
CA SER A 372 4.81 20.18 21.23
C SER A 372 5.65 19.78 20.00
N VAL A 373 5.12 18.94 19.10
CA VAL A 373 5.80 18.51 17.86
C VAL A 373 6.16 19.69 16.96
N GLY A 374 7.27 19.59 16.21
CA GLY A 374 7.57 20.50 15.10
C GLY A 374 8.89 21.25 15.18
N GLU A 375 9.44 21.60 16.35
CA GLU A 375 10.77 22.21 16.45
C GLU A 375 11.89 21.18 16.37
N TRP A 376 11.63 19.98 16.88
CA TRP A 376 12.51 18.80 16.81
C TRP A 376 13.89 19.02 17.42
N LEU A 377 13.96 19.82 18.50
CA LEU A 377 15.15 19.98 19.31
C LEU A 377 15.12 18.99 20.49
N PRO A 378 16.24 18.31 20.80
CA PRO A 378 16.28 17.36 21.91
C PRO A 378 15.92 17.98 23.25
N SER A 379 15.11 17.27 24.03
CA SER A 379 14.77 17.64 25.41
C SER A 379 16.01 17.68 26.28
N LYS A 380 16.14 18.72 27.10
CA LYS A 380 17.24 18.89 28.06
C LYS A 380 16.90 18.24 29.40
N THR A 381 15.63 18.07 29.71
CA THR A 381 15.18 17.44 30.96
C THR A 381 15.21 15.92 30.86
N ARG A 382 14.90 15.37 29.70
CA ARG A 382 14.93 13.92 29.40
C ARG A 382 16.36 13.41 29.22
N PHE A 383 17.23 14.25 28.66
CA PHE A 383 18.62 13.92 28.35
C PHE A 383 19.56 14.98 29.05
N PRO A 384 19.65 14.95 30.39
CA PRO A 384 20.27 16.03 31.17
C PRO A 384 21.81 16.04 31.14
N GLY A 385 22.47 15.01 30.63
CA GLY A 385 23.94 14.93 30.55
C GLY A 385 24.55 15.95 29.61
N LYS A 386 25.87 16.15 29.68
CA LYS A 386 26.59 17.06 28.77
C LYS A 386 26.50 16.64 27.32
N GLY A 387 26.32 15.32 27.05
CA GLY A 387 26.10 14.75 25.73
C GLY A 387 24.66 14.91 25.23
N GLY A 388 23.70 15.15 26.15
CA GLY A 388 22.29 15.24 25.81
C GLY A 388 21.79 13.98 25.10
N LEU A 389 20.87 14.13 24.13
CA LEU A 389 20.41 13.01 23.29
C LEU A 389 21.55 12.31 22.54
N LYS A 390 22.62 13.07 22.20
CA LYS A 390 23.76 12.49 21.47
C LYS A 390 24.45 11.37 22.25
N GLU A 391 24.46 11.42 23.57
CA GLU A 391 25.02 10.35 24.43
C GLU A 391 24.25 9.01 24.20
N VAL A 392 22.92 9.09 24.10
CA VAL A 392 22.08 7.91 23.83
C VAL A 392 22.26 7.41 22.40
N ILE A 393 22.29 8.31 21.42
CA ILE A 393 22.57 7.98 20.01
C ILE A 393 23.95 7.33 19.84
N ASP A 394 24.97 7.85 20.51
CA ASP A 394 26.32 7.27 20.47
C ASP A 394 26.34 5.87 21.12
N ALA A 395 25.61 5.66 22.23
CA ALA A 395 25.47 4.35 22.87
C ALA A 395 24.80 3.32 21.93
N ILE A 396 23.81 3.70 21.12
CA ILE A 396 23.21 2.83 20.11
C ILE A 396 24.26 2.40 19.07
N ARG A 397 25.06 3.37 18.57
CA ARG A 397 26.13 3.08 17.59
C ARG A 397 27.26 2.24 18.18
N GLU A 398 27.69 2.54 19.40
CA GLU A 398 28.71 1.76 20.11
C GLU A 398 28.26 0.30 20.34
N ALA A 399 26.95 0.09 20.50
CA ALA A 399 26.36 -1.24 20.58
C ALA A 399 26.22 -1.94 19.20
N GLY A 400 26.66 -1.30 18.10
CA GLY A 400 26.64 -1.87 16.75
C GLY A 400 25.31 -1.73 16.00
N MET A 401 24.37 -0.92 16.51
CA MET A 401 23.06 -0.70 15.91
C MET A 401 23.00 0.65 15.16
N VAL A 402 22.07 0.74 14.20
CA VAL A 402 21.72 2.00 13.54
C VAL A 402 20.78 2.79 14.46
N PRO A 403 21.08 4.06 14.80
CA PRO A 403 20.19 4.87 15.59
C PRO A 403 19.02 5.41 14.74
N GLY A 404 17.83 5.35 15.31
CA GLY A 404 16.61 5.87 14.70
C GLY A 404 15.90 6.88 15.59
N LEU A 405 15.16 7.80 14.97
CA LEU A 405 14.27 8.75 15.63
C LEU A 405 12.90 8.80 14.95
N TRP A 406 11.89 9.07 15.75
CA TRP A 406 10.53 9.36 15.28
C TRP A 406 10.40 10.86 14.94
N LEU A 407 9.70 11.14 13.83
CA LEU A 407 9.28 12.46 13.40
C LEU A 407 7.82 12.41 12.90
N GLU A 408 7.11 13.53 13.01
CA GLU A 408 5.81 13.75 12.36
C GLU A 408 5.92 14.99 11.47
N PRO A 409 6.39 14.82 10.22
CA PRO A 409 6.83 15.95 9.40
C PRO A 409 5.72 16.87 8.90
N GLU A 410 4.48 16.38 8.81
CA GLU A 410 3.38 17.12 8.19
C GLU A 410 2.57 17.98 9.18
N VAL A 411 3.04 18.11 10.44
CA VAL A 411 2.31 18.87 11.48
C VAL A 411 3.22 19.71 12.35
N ILE A 412 2.63 20.75 12.94
CA ILE A 412 3.23 21.56 13.99
C ILE A 412 2.24 21.63 15.16
N GLY A 413 2.67 21.21 16.35
CA GLY A 413 1.87 21.29 17.57
C GLY A 413 1.53 22.73 17.93
N VAL A 414 0.34 22.95 18.48
CA VAL A 414 -0.11 24.31 18.86
C VAL A 414 0.74 24.96 19.94
N LYS A 415 1.51 24.16 20.71
CA LYS A 415 2.45 24.64 21.72
C LYS A 415 3.91 24.68 21.24
N SER A 416 4.17 24.25 20.01
CA SER A 416 5.50 24.33 19.42
C SER A 416 5.88 25.79 19.14
N PRO A 417 7.11 26.22 19.44
CA PRO A 417 7.58 27.56 19.04
C PRO A 417 7.50 27.80 17.53
N MET A 418 7.47 26.75 16.73
CA MET A 418 7.36 26.84 15.27
C MET A 418 5.96 27.29 14.81
N ALA A 419 4.93 27.12 15.65
CA ALA A 419 3.58 27.62 15.35
C ALA A 419 3.54 29.17 15.23
N GLU A 420 4.45 29.87 15.95
CA GLU A 420 4.57 31.32 15.87
C GLU A 420 5.66 31.78 14.88
N LYS A 421 6.71 30.96 14.68
CA LYS A 421 7.85 31.31 13.82
C LYS A 421 7.55 31.18 12.33
N LEU A 422 6.75 30.18 11.95
CA LEU A 422 6.35 29.96 10.55
C LEU A 422 5.20 30.89 10.16
N SER A 423 5.24 31.39 8.93
CA SER A 423 4.16 32.22 8.39
C SER A 423 2.87 31.44 8.19
N ASP A 424 1.73 32.14 8.13
CA ASP A 424 0.44 31.50 7.90
C ASP A 424 0.39 30.71 6.59
N SER A 425 1.14 31.16 5.56
CA SER A 425 1.25 30.48 4.27
C SER A 425 1.98 29.12 4.32
N ALA A 426 2.58 28.78 5.46
CA ALA A 426 3.19 27.47 5.67
C ALA A 426 2.18 26.41 6.16
N PHE A 427 0.94 26.81 6.42
CA PHE A 427 -0.10 25.94 7.00
C PHE A 427 -1.32 25.83 6.12
N PHE A 428 -2.02 24.71 6.24
CA PHE A 428 -3.37 24.58 5.70
C PHE A 428 -4.29 25.61 6.31
N GLN A 429 -5.07 26.26 5.44
CA GLN A 429 -6.09 27.22 5.85
C GLN A 429 -7.40 26.97 5.13
N ARG A 430 -8.49 27.41 5.75
CA ARG A 430 -9.79 27.56 5.14
C ARG A 430 -10.39 28.90 5.58
N ASN A 431 -10.74 29.73 4.57
CA ASN A 431 -11.25 31.09 4.81
C ASN A 431 -10.35 31.92 5.75
N GLY A 432 -9.01 31.80 5.59
CA GLY A 432 -8.03 32.52 6.39
C GLY A 432 -7.81 32.00 7.82
N HIS A 433 -8.32 30.79 8.15
CA HIS A 433 -8.11 30.15 9.45
C HIS A 433 -7.23 28.90 9.28
N ARG A 434 -6.13 28.82 10.03
CA ARG A 434 -5.30 27.62 10.09
C ARG A 434 -6.13 26.41 10.53
N ILE A 435 -5.93 25.29 9.85
CA ILE A 435 -6.59 24.03 10.22
C ILE A 435 -5.89 23.45 11.44
N VAL A 436 -6.68 23.15 12.46
CA VAL A 436 -6.25 22.49 13.69
C VAL A 436 -6.98 21.16 13.81
N GLU A 437 -6.22 20.07 13.96
CA GLU A 437 -6.73 18.75 14.26
C GLU A 437 -5.97 18.20 15.46
N GLN A 438 -6.68 17.84 16.54
CA GLN A 438 -6.10 17.28 17.74
C GLN A 438 -4.89 18.07 18.28
N GLU A 439 -5.00 19.38 18.48
CA GLU A 439 -3.94 20.28 18.93
C GLU A 439 -2.73 20.38 17.98
N ARG A 440 -2.89 20.12 16.68
CA ARG A 440 -1.86 20.23 15.66
C ARG A 440 -2.33 21.06 14.48
N TYR A 441 -1.47 21.98 14.04
CA TYR A 441 -1.61 22.65 12.75
C TYR A 441 -1.06 21.73 11.64
N VAL A 442 -1.74 21.66 10.51
CA VAL A 442 -1.26 20.91 9.35
C VAL A 442 -0.33 21.79 8.53
N LEU A 443 0.92 21.33 8.32
CA LEU A 443 1.87 21.99 7.43
C LEU A 443 1.47 21.77 5.97
N ASP A 444 1.63 22.80 5.16
CA ASP A 444 1.47 22.72 3.72
C ASP A 444 2.83 22.52 3.04
N LEU A 445 3.12 21.31 2.58
CA LEU A 445 4.40 21.02 1.95
C LEU A 445 4.54 21.61 0.54
N ARG A 446 3.51 22.27 0.01
CA ARG A 446 3.64 23.14 -1.17
C ARG A 446 4.44 24.41 -0.82
N SER A 447 4.39 24.83 0.45
CA SER A 447 5.14 25.99 0.96
C SER A 447 6.65 25.73 0.98
N PRO A 448 7.46 26.56 0.30
CA PRO A 448 8.92 26.46 0.40
C PRO A 448 9.46 26.70 1.81
N GLU A 449 8.73 27.45 2.65
CA GLU A 449 9.12 27.70 4.05
C GLU A 449 8.97 26.44 4.89
N ALA A 450 7.85 25.73 4.76
CA ALA A 450 7.60 24.44 5.42
C ALA A 450 8.67 23.41 5.05
N ARG A 451 8.96 23.26 3.75
CA ARG A 451 10.01 22.33 3.29
C ARG A 451 11.40 22.69 3.82
N ARG A 452 11.80 23.96 3.77
CA ARG A 452 13.13 24.38 4.33
C ARG A 452 13.25 24.08 5.81
N HIS A 453 12.16 24.24 6.58
CA HIS A 453 12.17 23.88 8.00
C HIS A 453 12.44 22.38 8.17
N LEU A 454 11.69 21.52 7.48
CA LEU A 454 11.85 20.07 7.56
C LEU A 454 13.23 19.60 7.04
N ASP A 455 13.73 20.17 5.96
CA ASP A 455 15.08 19.87 5.45
C ASP A 455 16.14 20.18 6.50
N THR A 456 16.05 21.36 7.16
CA THR A 456 16.97 21.74 8.23
C THR A 456 16.91 20.77 9.40
N VAL A 457 15.72 20.25 9.74
CA VAL A 457 15.54 19.27 10.82
C VAL A 457 16.19 17.95 10.46
N VAL A 458 15.86 17.38 9.30
CA VAL A 458 16.38 16.07 8.86
C VAL A 458 17.89 16.13 8.71
N ASP A 459 18.42 17.13 7.97
CA ASP A 459 19.85 17.26 7.71
C ASP A 459 20.63 17.40 9.03
N ARG A 460 20.14 18.22 9.98
CA ARG A 460 20.76 18.33 11.33
C ARG A 460 20.77 17.00 12.08
N LEU A 461 19.68 16.24 12.08
CA LEU A 461 19.62 14.98 12.81
C LEU A 461 20.51 13.89 12.17
N VAL A 462 20.66 13.92 10.87
CA VAL A 462 21.59 13.03 10.15
C VAL A 462 23.04 13.48 10.39
N ASP A 463 23.36 14.73 10.11
CA ASP A 463 24.75 15.22 10.06
C ASP A 463 25.36 15.39 11.45
N ASP A 464 24.62 15.99 12.41
CA ASP A 464 25.15 16.31 13.75
C ASP A 464 25.01 15.13 14.73
N TYR A 465 23.90 14.34 14.61
CA TYR A 465 23.62 13.24 15.53
C TYR A 465 23.98 11.88 14.91
N GLY A 466 24.01 11.75 13.59
CA GLY A 466 24.30 10.51 12.88
C GLY A 466 23.14 9.52 12.91
N VAL A 467 21.91 10.04 12.85
CA VAL A 467 20.70 9.24 12.71
C VAL A 467 20.70 8.56 11.33
N GLY A 468 20.45 7.26 11.30
CA GLY A 468 20.41 6.47 10.07
C GLY A 468 19.03 5.87 9.77
N TYR A 469 18.04 6.15 10.61
CA TYR A 469 16.67 5.67 10.47
C TYR A 469 15.67 6.73 10.95
N PHE A 470 14.61 6.97 10.20
CA PHE A 470 13.48 7.76 10.67
C PHE A 470 12.18 6.98 10.54
N LYS A 471 11.37 7.03 11.61
CA LYS A 471 9.94 6.72 11.53
C LYS A 471 9.19 8.03 11.27
N PHE A 472 8.67 8.19 10.05
CA PHE A 472 7.78 9.30 9.69
C PHE A 472 6.34 8.89 9.97
N ASP A 473 5.75 9.55 10.95
CA ASP A 473 4.37 9.30 11.38
C ASP A 473 3.43 10.41 10.90
N TYR A 474 2.13 10.13 10.93
CA TYR A 474 1.10 11.08 10.59
C TYR A 474 -0.25 10.71 11.23
N ASN A 475 -0.70 11.48 12.22
CA ASN A 475 -1.78 11.10 13.13
C ASN A 475 -3.02 12.00 13.06
N VAL A 476 -3.18 12.79 12.00
CA VAL A 476 -4.30 13.73 11.84
C VAL A 476 -4.94 13.62 10.47
N GLN A 477 -6.19 14.07 10.34
CA GLN A 477 -6.91 14.16 9.07
C GLN A 477 -7.40 15.57 8.84
N PRO A 478 -6.85 16.35 7.91
CA PRO A 478 -7.22 17.74 7.67
C PRO A 478 -8.59 17.93 6.97
N GLY A 479 -9.32 16.85 6.72
CA GLY A 479 -10.56 16.87 5.97
C GLY A 479 -10.34 17.08 4.47
N ILE A 480 -11.18 17.92 3.83
CA ILE A 480 -11.19 18.08 2.37
C ILE A 480 -10.02 18.90 1.80
N GLY A 481 -9.18 19.53 2.66
CA GLY A 481 -7.97 20.21 2.20
C GLY A 481 -7.86 21.68 2.59
N THR A 482 -7.26 22.50 1.73
CA THR A 482 -6.92 23.89 1.96
C THR A 482 -7.26 24.76 0.75
N ASP A 483 -7.66 26.01 1.00
CA ASP A 483 -7.94 27.01 -0.04
C ASP A 483 -6.74 27.95 -0.36
N VAL A 484 -5.58 27.70 0.26
CA VAL A 484 -4.36 28.49 0.00
C VAL A 484 -3.80 28.12 -1.36
N ASP A 485 -3.65 29.10 -2.24
CA ASP A 485 -3.04 28.95 -3.58
C ASP A 485 -3.52 27.69 -4.33
N SER A 486 -4.84 27.50 -4.41
CA SER A 486 -5.47 26.34 -5.05
C SER A 486 -6.78 26.70 -5.72
N ASP A 487 -7.16 25.95 -6.75
CA ASP A 487 -8.41 26.15 -7.48
C ASP A 487 -9.64 25.66 -6.69
N SER A 488 -9.41 24.71 -5.80
CA SER A 488 -10.42 24.12 -4.91
C SER A 488 -9.75 23.54 -3.66
N LEU A 489 -10.55 23.24 -2.63
CA LEU A 489 -10.03 22.61 -1.40
C LEU A 489 -9.33 21.27 -1.69
N GLY A 490 -9.94 20.44 -2.55
CA GLY A 490 -9.37 19.17 -2.97
C GLY A 490 -8.11 19.32 -3.82
N ASP A 491 -7.97 20.39 -4.62
CA ASP A 491 -6.75 20.69 -5.38
C ASP A 491 -5.59 21.05 -4.43
N GLY A 492 -5.88 21.84 -3.38
CA GLY A 492 -4.92 22.13 -2.35
C GLY A 492 -4.42 20.88 -1.62
N LEU A 493 -5.32 19.94 -1.32
CA LEU A 493 -4.97 18.65 -0.70
C LEU A 493 -4.10 17.79 -1.63
N LEU A 494 -4.51 17.63 -2.90
CA LEU A 494 -3.76 16.88 -3.90
C LEU A 494 -2.36 17.45 -4.09
N GLY A 495 -2.26 18.79 -4.15
CA GLY A 495 -0.98 19.48 -4.28
C GLY A 495 -0.06 19.21 -3.09
N HIS A 496 -0.59 19.25 -1.86
CA HIS A 496 0.17 18.91 -0.65
C HIS A 496 0.65 17.45 -0.67
N ASN A 497 -0.24 16.50 -0.97
CA ASN A 497 0.11 15.09 -1.01
C ASN A 497 1.25 14.80 -2.00
N ARG A 498 1.23 15.42 -3.17
CA ARG A 498 2.32 15.34 -4.15
C ARG A 498 3.61 16.00 -3.63
N ALA A 499 3.49 17.17 -3.02
CA ALA A 499 4.65 17.87 -2.46
C ALA A 499 5.30 17.11 -1.30
N TYR A 500 4.54 16.36 -0.53
CA TYR A 500 5.07 15.45 0.49
C TYR A 500 5.92 14.32 -0.14
N LEU A 501 5.40 13.64 -1.16
CA LEU A 501 6.15 12.59 -1.87
C LEU A 501 7.43 13.14 -2.51
N ASP A 502 7.37 14.31 -3.14
CA ASP A 502 8.53 15.00 -3.70
C ASP A 502 9.57 15.37 -2.62
N TRP A 503 9.10 15.75 -1.44
CA TRP A 503 9.97 16.04 -0.30
C TRP A 503 10.68 14.77 0.20
N VAL A 504 9.95 13.66 0.34
CA VAL A 504 10.54 12.35 0.70
C VAL A 504 11.60 11.92 -0.32
N ASP A 505 11.31 12.04 -1.62
CA ASP A 505 12.28 11.80 -2.69
C ASP A 505 13.49 12.73 -2.58
N GLY A 506 13.29 13.97 -2.11
CA GLY A 506 14.33 14.95 -1.80
C GLY A 506 15.23 14.51 -0.63
N VAL A 507 14.64 13.98 0.44
CA VAL A 507 15.38 13.42 1.59
C VAL A 507 16.28 12.27 1.13
N HIS A 508 15.75 11.33 0.35
CA HIS A 508 16.54 10.21 -0.19
C HIS A 508 17.68 10.66 -1.12
N ARG A 509 17.47 11.70 -1.93
CA ARG A 509 18.56 12.24 -2.78
C ARG A 509 19.70 12.84 -1.95
N ARG A 510 19.41 13.46 -0.81
CA ARG A 510 20.45 14.02 0.09
C ARG A 510 21.09 12.95 0.95
N HIS A 511 20.30 11.97 1.37
CA HIS A 511 20.73 10.92 2.31
C HIS A 511 20.34 9.53 1.76
N PRO A 512 21.05 9.02 0.75
CA PRO A 512 20.64 7.80 0.01
C PRO A 512 20.68 6.51 0.84
N ASP A 513 21.45 6.47 1.92
CA ASP A 513 21.57 5.31 2.81
C ASP A 513 20.58 5.35 3.99
N LEU A 514 19.78 6.43 4.09
CA LEU A 514 18.81 6.62 5.15
C LEU A 514 17.63 5.67 5.01
N ILE A 515 17.32 4.94 6.06
CA ILE A 515 16.16 4.05 6.10
C ILE A 515 14.95 4.85 6.58
N LEU A 516 13.87 4.84 5.82
CA LEU A 516 12.62 5.49 6.19
C LEU A 516 11.52 4.45 6.46
N GLU A 517 10.85 4.62 7.59
CA GLU A 517 9.61 3.95 7.96
C GLU A 517 8.43 4.88 7.73
N ASN A 518 7.43 4.43 6.99
CA ASN A 518 6.13 5.06 6.89
C ASN A 518 5.22 4.54 8.01
N CYS A 519 4.60 5.47 8.71
CA CYS A 519 3.58 5.22 9.71
C CYS A 519 2.48 6.29 9.59
N SER A 520 1.26 5.92 9.88
CA SER A 520 0.15 6.84 10.04
C SER A 520 -0.83 6.21 11.00
N SER A 521 -0.63 6.45 12.31
CA SER A 521 -1.35 5.68 13.34
C SER A 521 -1.36 4.18 12.99
N GLY A 522 -0.20 3.60 12.65
CA GLY A 522 -0.10 2.30 12.04
C GLY A 522 -0.34 2.33 10.53
N GLY A 523 -1.28 1.53 10.03
CA GLY A 523 -1.54 1.25 8.62
C GLY A 523 -2.54 2.18 7.92
N MET A 524 -2.75 3.42 8.40
CA MET A 524 -3.75 4.31 7.77
C MET A 524 -3.28 4.92 6.44
N ARG A 525 -2.02 4.74 6.03
CA ARG A 525 -1.46 5.15 4.73
C ARG A 525 -0.53 4.08 4.14
N GLU A 526 -1.06 2.91 3.84
CA GLU A 526 -0.34 1.77 3.23
C GLU A 526 -0.40 1.77 1.69
N ASP A 527 -0.73 2.88 1.06
CA ASP A 527 -0.79 3.00 -0.40
C ASP A 527 0.58 2.85 -1.07
N PHE A 528 0.59 2.46 -2.34
CA PHE A 528 1.84 2.22 -3.07
C PHE A 528 2.59 3.51 -3.41
N ALA A 529 1.96 4.68 -3.41
CA ALA A 529 2.68 5.95 -3.56
C ALA A 529 3.65 6.16 -2.39
N GLN A 530 3.24 5.81 -1.16
CA GLN A 530 4.08 5.81 0.02
C GLN A 530 5.08 4.65 -0.01
N THR A 531 4.57 3.41 -0.04
CA THR A 531 5.41 2.21 0.13
C THR A 531 6.43 2.01 -1.00
N SER A 532 6.27 2.66 -2.15
CA SER A 532 7.31 2.70 -3.20
C SER A 532 8.56 3.48 -2.79
N ARG A 533 8.46 4.36 -1.78
CA ARG A 533 9.52 5.26 -1.31
C ARG A 533 10.13 4.84 0.02
N PHE A 534 9.39 4.12 0.83
CA PHE A 534 9.79 3.74 2.18
C PHE A 534 10.32 2.31 2.23
N GLN A 535 11.32 2.05 3.07
CA GLN A 535 11.87 0.70 3.28
C GLN A 535 11.06 -0.12 4.27
N VAL A 536 10.31 0.56 5.14
CA VAL A 536 9.50 -0.05 6.21
C VAL A 536 8.12 0.59 6.22
N GLN A 537 7.09 -0.23 6.45
CA GLN A 537 5.72 0.19 6.72
C GLN A 537 5.27 -0.36 8.07
N SER A 538 4.92 0.51 9.00
CA SER A 538 4.20 0.11 10.22
C SER A 538 2.79 -0.33 9.86
N THR A 539 2.43 -1.59 10.18
CA THR A 539 1.17 -2.17 9.70
C THR A 539 -0.02 -1.90 10.61
N SER A 540 0.19 -1.60 11.88
CA SER A 540 -0.86 -1.27 12.86
C SER A 540 -0.28 -0.80 14.18
N ASP A 541 -1.07 -0.02 14.92
CA ASP A 541 -0.86 0.29 16.35
C ASP A 541 -1.57 -0.71 17.28
N GLN A 542 -2.05 -1.85 16.79
CA GLN A 542 -2.76 -2.84 17.58
C GLN A 542 -1.88 -3.42 18.69
N GLN A 543 -2.35 -3.36 19.94
CA GLN A 543 -1.62 -3.84 21.12
C GLN A 543 -2.18 -5.15 21.68
N ASP A 544 -3.28 -5.65 21.15
CA ASP A 544 -3.80 -6.98 21.51
C ASP A 544 -3.15 -8.04 20.61
N PHE A 545 -2.19 -8.79 21.17
CA PHE A 545 -1.47 -9.83 20.45
C PHE A 545 -2.37 -10.96 19.94
N ARG A 546 -3.60 -11.07 20.42
CA ARG A 546 -4.59 -12.07 19.97
C ARG A 546 -5.28 -11.63 18.68
N LEU A 547 -5.36 -10.32 18.41
CA LEU A 547 -5.96 -9.72 17.22
C LEU A 547 -4.92 -9.44 16.14
N TYR A 548 -3.72 -9.06 16.53
CA TYR A 548 -2.63 -8.67 15.61
C TYR A 548 -2.31 -9.73 14.55
N PRO A 549 -2.37 -11.05 14.79
CA PRO A 549 -2.09 -12.05 13.76
C PRO A 549 -2.91 -11.90 12.49
N THR A 550 -4.17 -11.48 12.57
CA THR A 550 -5.00 -11.23 11.38
C THR A 550 -4.45 -10.07 10.57
N ILE A 551 -4.08 -8.96 11.21
CA ILE A 551 -3.48 -7.79 10.56
C ILE A 551 -2.15 -8.17 9.91
N ALA A 552 -1.27 -8.84 10.65
CA ALA A 552 0.04 -9.25 10.17
C ALA A 552 -0.04 -10.21 8.96
N ALA A 553 -0.99 -11.15 9.00
CA ALA A 553 -1.21 -12.10 7.92
C ALA A 553 -1.77 -11.43 6.66
N THR A 554 -2.55 -10.34 6.77
CA THR A 554 -3.19 -9.68 5.63
C THR A 554 -2.45 -8.47 5.10
N ALA A 555 -1.54 -7.87 5.88
CA ALA A 555 -0.72 -6.72 5.44
C ALA A 555 -0.02 -6.94 4.08
N PRO A 556 0.46 -8.14 3.71
CA PRO A 556 1.10 -8.38 2.42
C PRO A 556 0.19 -8.24 1.19
N MET A 557 -1.10 -8.09 1.36
CA MET A 557 -1.99 -7.65 0.27
C MET A 557 -1.67 -6.21 -0.17
N MET A 558 -1.23 -5.35 0.75
CA MET A 558 -0.95 -3.93 0.48
C MET A 558 0.54 -3.61 0.42
N VAL A 559 1.36 -4.29 1.21
CA VAL A 559 2.79 -3.99 1.40
C VAL A 559 3.64 -5.19 1.02
N LEU A 560 4.87 -4.97 0.59
CA LEU A 560 5.78 -6.11 0.36
C LEU A 560 6.16 -6.77 1.69
N PRO A 561 6.33 -8.10 1.74
CA PRO A 561 6.71 -8.80 2.97
C PRO A 561 7.93 -8.20 3.66
N GLU A 562 8.96 -7.82 2.91
CA GLU A 562 10.18 -7.22 3.43
C GLU A 562 10.00 -5.80 3.98
N GLN A 563 8.84 -5.16 3.75
CA GLN A 563 8.47 -3.85 4.29
C GLN A 563 7.48 -3.94 5.45
N ALA A 564 6.70 -5.02 5.55
CA ALA A 564 5.59 -5.17 6.49
C ALA A 564 6.09 -5.28 7.94
N GLY A 565 6.23 -4.14 8.62
CA GLY A 565 6.65 -4.03 10.01
C GLY A 565 5.50 -4.24 10.98
N SER A 566 5.14 -5.49 11.22
CA SER A 566 4.16 -5.86 12.23
C SER A 566 4.84 -5.96 13.60
N TRP A 567 4.30 -5.26 14.60
CA TRP A 567 4.94 -5.13 15.90
C TRP A 567 4.83 -6.39 16.75
N ALA A 568 5.96 -6.88 17.26
CA ALA A 568 6.01 -7.89 18.32
C ALA A 568 6.48 -7.24 19.62
N TYR A 569 5.75 -7.46 20.70
CA TYR A 569 6.03 -6.85 22.01
C TYR A 569 5.83 -7.85 23.15
N PRO A 570 6.59 -8.95 23.19
CA PRO A 570 6.47 -9.90 24.29
C PRO A 570 6.75 -9.21 25.63
N GLN A 571 5.92 -9.50 26.63
CA GLN A 571 5.97 -8.88 27.95
C GLN A 571 6.37 -9.90 29.02
N SER A 572 7.03 -9.44 30.08
CA SER A 572 7.42 -10.29 31.21
C SER A 572 6.25 -10.99 31.90
N THR A 573 5.03 -10.51 31.71
CA THR A 573 3.80 -11.10 32.24
C THR A 573 3.21 -12.21 31.37
N MET A 574 3.70 -12.38 30.14
CA MET A 574 3.25 -13.40 29.19
C MET A 574 3.91 -14.76 29.48
N GLY A 575 3.17 -15.84 29.21
CA GLY A 575 3.74 -17.18 29.12
C GLY A 575 4.62 -17.34 27.87
N ILE A 576 5.32 -18.47 27.75
CA ILE A 576 6.18 -18.74 26.59
C ILE A 576 5.35 -18.89 25.32
N GLU A 577 4.21 -19.59 25.35
CA GLU A 577 3.31 -19.70 24.18
C GLU A 577 2.75 -18.34 23.74
N GLU A 578 2.27 -17.51 24.68
CA GLU A 578 1.80 -16.15 24.34
C GLU A 578 2.92 -15.28 23.76
N SER A 579 4.13 -15.39 24.31
CA SER A 579 5.31 -14.70 23.76
C SER A 579 5.64 -15.18 22.35
N ALA A 580 5.49 -16.47 22.06
CA ALA A 580 5.71 -17.04 20.75
C ALA A 580 4.64 -16.58 19.73
N VAL A 581 3.36 -16.52 20.12
CA VAL A 581 2.27 -15.96 19.29
C VAL A 581 2.59 -14.53 18.91
N ASN A 582 2.99 -13.74 19.89
CA ASN A 582 3.34 -12.33 19.71
C ASN A 582 4.53 -12.16 18.75
N VAL A 583 5.61 -12.92 18.93
CA VAL A 583 6.81 -12.85 18.06
C VAL A 583 6.50 -13.34 16.64
N ASN A 584 5.64 -14.35 16.47
CA ASN A 584 5.27 -14.84 15.14
C ASN A 584 4.49 -13.82 14.31
N THR A 585 3.92 -12.76 14.90
CA THR A 585 3.29 -11.68 14.12
C THR A 585 4.27 -10.95 13.21
N THR A 586 5.53 -10.83 13.61
CA THR A 586 6.58 -10.16 12.83
C THR A 586 7.47 -11.11 12.02
N PHE A 587 7.37 -12.42 12.27
CA PHE A 587 8.39 -13.39 11.83
C PHE A 587 8.49 -13.56 10.30
N LEU A 588 7.38 -13.57 9.58
CA LEU A 588 7.37 -13.64 8.11
C LEU A 588 7.20 -12.27 7.43
N GLY A 589 7.55 -11.18 8.13
CA GLY A 589 7.56 -9.82 7.63
C GLY A 589 8.90 -9.13 7.88
N ARG A 590 8.87 -7.81 7.95
CA ARG A 590 9.97 -7.01 8.50
C ARG A 590 10.01 -7.24 10.01
N TYR A 591 11.10 -7.83 10.52
CA TYR A 591 11.18 -8.14 11.95
C TYR A 591 11.21 -6.86 12.79
N PHE A 592 10.15 -6.63 13.56
CA PHE A 592 9.91 -5.40 14.30
C PHE A 592 9.56 -5.71 15.75
N LEU A 593 10.48 -5.45 16.67
CA LEU A 593 10.35 -5.75 18.09
C LEU A 593 10.12 -4.47 18.90
N SER A 594 9.37 -4.60 19.96
CA SER A 594 9.10 -3.60 20.99
C SER A 594 8.95 -4.29 22.36
N GLY A 595 8.54 -3.58 23.41
CA GLY A 595 8.36 -4.13 24.74
C GLY A 595 9.61 -4.01 25.62
N TYR A 596 9.45 -4.22 26.94
CA TYR A 596 10.54 -4.13 27.90
C TYR A 596 11.46 -5.36 27.86
N ILE A 597 12.21 -5.49 26.79
CA ILE A 597 13.17 -6.59 26.58
C ILE A 597 14.17 -6.76 27.74
N ASN A 598 14.50 -5.68 28.42
CA ASN A 598 15.39 -5.66 29.60
C ASN A 598 14.74 -6.18 30.89
N ARG A 599 13.43 -6.47 30.87
CA ARG A 599 12.65 -7.00 32.02
C ARG A 599 12.15 -8.42 31.81
N MET A 600 12.43 -9.02 30.65
CA MET A 600 12.02 -10.39 30.32
C MET A 600 12.70 -11.43 31.21
N SER A 601 12.01 -12.53 31.47
CA SER A 601 12.59 -13.73 32.05
C SER A 601 13.67 -14.32 31.14
N ASP A 602 14.54 -15.19 31.68
CA ASP A 602 15.57 -15.87 30.89
C ASP A 602 14.95 -16.71 29.76
N GLY A 603 13.81 -17.38 30.01
CA GLY A 603 13.11 -18.16 29.00
C GLY A 603 12.55 -17.30 27.86
N GLN A 604 11.95 -16.16 28.16
CA GLN A 604 11.45 -15.23 27.14
C GLN A 604 12.58 -14.60 26.34
N ARG A 605 13.69 -14.23 26.99
CA ARG A 605 14.87 -13.70 26.30
C ARG A 605 15.46 -14.75 25.35
N THR A 606 15.59 -16.02 25.79
CA THR A 606 16.04 -17.14 24.96
C THR A 606 15.11 -17.33 23.75
N LEU A 607 13.78 -17.20 23.93
CA LEU A 607 12.81 -17.29 22.84
C LEU A 607 13.02 -16.17 21.80
N VAL A 608 13.26 -14.92 22.24
CA VAL A 608 13.53 -13.79 21.35
C VAL A 608 14.87 -13.97 20.61
N GLU A 609 15.93 -14.41 21.32
CA GLU A 609 17.22 -14.74 20.72
C GLU A 609 17.09 -15.84 19.65
N GLU A 610 16.35 -16.91 19.96
CA GLU A 610 16.03 -17.98 19.01
C GLU A 610 15.33 -17.40 17.76
N SER A 611 14.27 -16.62 17.96
CA SER A 611 13.48 -16.08 16.86
C SER A 611 14.31 -15.23 15.92
N ILE A 612 15.15 -14.33 16.43
CA ILE A 612 16.03 -13.49 15.62
C ILE A 612 17.06 -14.34 14.87
N ALA A 613 17.64 -15.36 15.52
CA ALA A 613 18.57 -16.28 14.87
C ALA A 613 17.90 -17.06 13.73
N GLN A 614 16.69 -17.58 13.95
CA GLN A 614 15.94 -18.31 12.94
C GLN A 614 15.44 -17.38 11.82
N TYR A 615 15.00 -16.15 12.13
CA TYR A 615 14.66 -15.14 11.15
C TYR A 615 15.85 -14.85 10.20
N LYS A 616 17.01 -14.57 10.77
CA LYS A 616 18.25 -14.30 9.99
C LYS A 616 18.70 -15.51 9.16
N LYS A 617 18.35 -16.72 9.57
CA LYS A 617 18.69 -17.96 8.84
C LYS A 617 17.72 -18.32 7.73
N TYR A 618 16.41 -18.20 7.98
CA TYR A 618 15.37 -18.73 7.08
C TYR A 618 14.56 -17.67 6.34
N VAL A 619 14.37 -16.49 6.91
CA VAL A 619 13.49 -15.46 6.35
C VAL A 619 14.28 -14.35 5.68
N GLN A 620 15.17 -13.69 6.40
CA GLN A 620 15.93 -12.53 5.91
C GLN A 620 16.63 -12.75 4.56
N PRO A 621 17.24 -13.93 4.27
CA PRO A 621 17.93 -14.16 3.00
C PRO A 621 17.02 -14.27 1.79
N VAL A 622 15.74 -14.60 1.96
CA VAL A 622 14.80 -14.93 0.88
C VAL A 622 13.60 -14.01 0.78
N ILE A 623 13.27 -13.24 1.82
CA ILE A 623 12.04 -12.47 1.90
C ILE A 623 11.87 -11.50 0.73
N ALA A 624 12.94 -10.83 0.29
CA ALA A 624 12.92 -9.93 -0.85
C ALA A 624 12.72 -10.60 -2.22
N GLN A 625 12.72 -11.94 -2.26
CA GLN A 625 12.45 -12.75 -3.45
C GLN A 625 11.18 -13.59 -3.30
N SER A 626 10.60 -13.63 -2.10
CA SER A 626 9.44 -14.45 -1.78
C SER A 626 8.14 -13.78 -2.21
N VAL A 627 7.13 -14.60 -2.45
CA VAL A 627 5.75 -14.16 -2.73
C VAL A 627 4.86 -14.55 -1.57
N PRO A 628 4.00 -13.64 -1.07
CA PRO A 628 3.04 -13.97 -0.03
C PRO A 628 1.95 -14.92 -0.55
N PHE A 629 1.47 -15.82 0.32
CA PHE A 629 0.32 -16.68 0.03
C PHE A 629 -0.45 -17.03 1.31
N TRP A 630 -1.71 -17.44 1.15
CA TRP A 630 -2.60 -17.77 2.25
C TRP A 630 -3.13 -19.20 2.11
N PRO A 631 -2.49 -20.18 2.75
CA PRO A 631 -2.82 -21.60 2.56
C PRO A 631 -4.17 -22.02 3.11
N LEU A 632 -4.86 -21.15 3.87
CA LEU A 632 -6.24 -21.32 4.33
C LEU A 632 -7.20 -20.29 3.73
N GLY A 633 -6.74 -19.51 2.71
CA GLY A 633 -7.41 -18.33 2.21
C GLY A 633 -7.08 -17.07 3.04
N LEU A 634 -7.48 -15.89 2.53
CA LEU A 634 -7.35 -14.65 3.29
C LEU A 634 -8.15 -14.74 4.60
N PRO A 635 -7.53 -14.51 5.77
CA PRO A 635 -8.21 -14.69 7.04
C PRO A 635 -9.29 -13.63 7.25
N ALA A 636 -10.43 -14.08 7.77
CA ALA A 636 -11.44 -13.22 8.34
C ALA A 636 -11.02 -12.75 9.75
N TRP A 637 -11.60 -11.63 10.21
CA TRP A 637 -11.25 -11.05 11.50
C TRP A 637 -11.43 -11.99 12.67
N ASP A 638 -12.46 -12.85 12.62
CA ASP A 638 -12.86 -13.76 13.68
C ASP A 638 -12.32 -15.18 13.53
N ASP A 639 -11.50 -15.45 12.50
CA ASP A 639 -10.97 -16.80 12.28
C ASP A 639 -10.16 -17.27 13.50
N LYS A 640 -10.48 -18.46 13.96
CA LYS A 640 -9.82 -19.09 15.10
C LYS A 640 -8.47 -19.70 14.74
N VAL A 641 -8.35 -20.21 13.52
CA VAL A 641 -7.07 -20.68 12.96
C VAL A 641 -6.81 -19.92 11.68
N LEU A 642 -5.66 -19.31 11.60
CA LEU A 642 -5.22 -18.61 10.39
C LEU A 642 -3.79 -18.98 10.02
N ALA A 643 -3.44 -18.83 8.76
CA ALA A 643 -2.11 -19.11 8.29
C ALA A 643 -1.70 -18.11 7.20
N TYR A 644 -0.42 -17.77 7.21
CA TYR A 644 0.23 -16.93 6.24
C TYR A 644 1.57 -17.53 5.85
N GLY A 645 1.92 -17.48 4.57
CA GLY A 645 3.15 -18.06 4.07
C GLY A 645 3.93 -17.18 3.11
N LEU A 646 5.19 -17.54 2.92
CA LEU A 646 6.12 -17.00 1.93
C LEU A 646 6.57 -18.14 1.01
N ASP A 647 6.26 -18.04 -0.29
CA ASP A 647 6.78 -18.91 -1.33
C ASP A 647 8.15 -18.37 -1.77
N ALA A 648 9.22 -18.98 -1.26
CA ALA A 648 10.60 -18.63 -1.56
C ALA A 648 11.16 -19.56 -2.68
N PRO A 649 12.31 -19.24 -3.31
CA PRO A 649 12.82 -20.00 -4.45
C PRO A 649 13.01 -21.50 -4.20
N ASP A 650 13.45 -21.90 -3.00
CA ASP A 650 13.82 -23.28 -2.69
C ASP A 650 12.90 -23.97 -1.68
N TYR A 651 12.00 -23.23 -1.03
CA TYR A 651 11.10 -23.72 0.02
C TYR A 651 9.96 -22.76 0.28
N ALA A 652 8.92 -23.24 0.93
CA ALA A 652 7.89 -22.38 1.49
C ALA A 652 8.06 -22.24 3.00
N LEU A 653 7.76 -21.05 3.53
CA LEU A 653 7.61 -20.80 4.97
C LEU A 653 6.14 -20.56 5.27
N VAL A 654 5.63 -21.14 6.35
CA VAL A 654 4.25 -20.92 6.77
C VAL A 654 4.18 -20.74 8.27
N THR A 655 3.57 -19.64 8.73
CA THR A 655 3.16 -19.46 10.12
C THR A 655 1.69 -19.80 10.27
N VAL A 656 1.36 -20.59 11.28
CA VAL A 656 0.00 -20.95 11.67
C VAL A 656 -0.24 -20.43 13.08
N TRP A 657 -1.36 -19.71 13.26
CA TRP A 657 -1.83 -19.26 14.57
C TRP A 657 -3.11 -20.00 14.94
N ASP A 658 -3.13 -20.56 16.13
CA ASP A 658 -4.32 -21.01 16.83
C ASP A 658 -4.74 -19.92 17.83
N ARG A 659 -5.93 -19.39 17.67
CA ARG A 659 -6.50 -18.29 18.45
C ARG A 659 -7.64 -18.80 19.31
N ASP A 660 -7.32 -19.74 20.21
CA ASP A 660 -8.30 -20.36 21.09
C ASP A 660 -9.42 -21.09 20.31
N SER A 661 -9.00 -21.95 19.38
CA SER A 661 -9.91 -22.80 18.61
C SER A 661 -10.35 -24.04 19.40
N ASP A 662 -11.19 -24.87 18.81
CA ASP A 662 -11.55 -26.18 19.35
C ASP A 662 -10.46 -27.24 19.09
N GLY A 663 -9.35 -26.87 18.49
CA GLY A 663 -8.29 -27.76 18.06
C GLY A 663 -8.67 -28.59 16.85
N GLY A 664 -7.73 -29.39 16.37
CA GLY A 664 -7.98 -30.28 15.24
C GLY A 664 -6.95 -30.19 14.15
N THR A 665 -7.26 -30.80 13.02
CA THR A 665 -6.35 -30.88 11.88
C THR A 665 -6.70 -29.83 10.84
N VAL A 666 -5.70 -29.05 10.40
CA VAL A 666 -5.82 -28.10 9.29
C VAL A 666 -4.93 -28.54 8.13
N ALA A 667 -5.43 -28.43 6.91
CA ALA A 667 -4.69 -28.70 5.68
C ALA A 667 -4.27 -27.38 5.04
N LEU A 668 -2.98 -27.09 5.06
CA LEU A 668 -2.38 -25.92 4.45
C LEU A 668 -2.14 -26.19 2.96
N ASP A 669 -2.82 -25.47 2.09
CA ASP A 669 -2.74 -25.65 0.64
C ASP A 669 -1.43 -25.09 0.07
N LEU A 670 -0.60 -25.98 -0.47
CA LEU A 670 0.57 -25.70 -1.30
C LEU A 670 0.46 -26.53 -2.59
N HIS A 671 -0.69 -26.42 -3.26
CA HIS A 671 -1.08 -27.22 -4.43
C HIS A 671 0.00 -27.28 -5.52
N TRP A 672 0.89 -26.29 -5.62
CA TRP A 672 2.02 -26.30 -6.56
C TRP A 672 3.10 -27.35 -6.23
N TYR A 673 3.04 -27.95 -5.05
CA TYR A 673 3.86 -29.11 -4.68
C TYR A 673 3.10 -30.45 -4.81
N ALA A 674 1.86 -30.44 -5.32
CA ALA A 674 1.09 -31.68 -5.52
C ALA A 674 1.83 -32.67 -6.43
N GLY A 675 1.78 -33.95 -6.06
CA GLY A 675 2.51 -35.02 -6.74
C GLY A 675 4.00 -35.13 -6.36
N ARG A 676 4.52 -34.23 -5.51
CA ARG A 676 5.91 -34.25 -5.02
C ARG A 676 5.93 -34.61 -3.54
N ASP A 677 6.96 -35.33 -3.13
CA ASP A 677 7.23 -35.53 -1.70
C ASP A 677 7.88 -34.26 -1.11
N ALA A 678 7.60 -33.95 0.16
CA ALA A 678 8.19 -32.81 0.85
C ALA A 678 8.50 -33.13 2.32
N THR A 679 9.45 -32.39 2.90
CA THR A 679 9.70 -32.38 4.33
C THR A 679 9.07 -31.17 4.99
N ILE A 680 8.55 -31.31 6.20
CA ILE A 680 8.05 -30.22 7.03
C ILE A 680 8.88 -30.21 8.31
N GLU A 681 9.51 -29.08 8.60
CA GLU A 681 10.33 -28.91 9.80
C GLU A 681 9.89 -27.64 10.54
N PRO A 682 9.77 -27.68 11.91
CA PRO A 682 9.51 -26.49 12.68
C PRO A 682 10.72 -25.54 12.61
N VAL A 683 10.44 -24.25 12.44
CA VAL A 683 11.45 -23.19 12.43
C VAL A 683 11.41 -22.38 13.71
N PHE A 684 10.21 -22.00 14.17
CA PHE A 684 10.03 -21.19 15.38
C PHE A 684 8.61 -21.34 15.96
N PRO A 685 8.46 -21.38 17.31
CA PRO A 685 9.51 -21.73 18.27
C PRO A 685 9.85 -23.23 18.21
N THR A 686 11.07 -23.60 18.59
CA THR A 686 11.52 -25.00 18.63
C THR A 686 11.84 -25.48 20.05
N HIS A 687 11.92 -24.56 21.03
CA HIS A 687 12.23 -24.85 22.41
C HIS A 687 11.17 -24.26 23.37
N GLY A 688 10.96 -24.93 24.49
CA GLY A 688 10.07 -24.48 25.59
C GLY A 688 8.56 -24.56 25.28
N VAL A 689 8.17 -25.20 24.18
CA VAL A 689 6.81 -25.36 23.69
C VAL A 689 6.55 -26.80 23.25
N GLU A 690 5.29 -27.22 23.18
CA GLU A 690 4.92 -28.50 22.59
C GLU A 690 5.08 -28.50 21.06
N ALA A 691 5.61 -29.59 20.51
CA ALA A 691 5.69 -29.77 19.07
C ALA A 691 4.28 -30.10 18.52
N TRP A 692 3.90 -29.42 17.44
CA TRP A 692 2.69 -29.77 16.72
C TRP A 692 2.92 -30.94 15.77
N PRO A 693 2.07 -31.98 15.78
CA PRO A 693 2.16 -33.06 14.79
C PRO A 693 1.90 -32.51 13.38
N VAL A 694 2.78 -32.90 12.44
CA VAL A 694 2.69 -32.47 11.02
C VAL A 694 2.95 -33.65 10.12
N PHE A 695 2.27 -33.70 8.97
CA PHE A 695 2.59 -34.64 7.89
C PHE A 695 2.32 -34.03 6.54
N TRP A 696 2.97 -34.58 5.49
CA TRP A 696 2.83 -34.13 4.12
C TRP A 696 1.88 -35.05 3.34
N ASP A 697 0.81 -34.48 2.78
CA ASP A 697 -0.05 -35.12 1.79
C ASP A 697 0.45 -34.80 0.39
N ALA A 698 1.29 -35.68 -0.15
CA ALA A 698 1.88 -35.48 -1.46
C ALA A 698 0.86 -35.51 -2.61
N ALA A 699 -0.26 -36.21 -2.46
CA ALA A 699 -1.26 -36.31 -3.52
C ALA A 699 -1.93 -34.95 -3.79
N HIS A 700 -2.17 -34.19 -2.75
CA HIS A 700 -2.86 -32.89 -2.83
C HIS A 700 -1.90 -31.68 -2.69
N GLY A 701 -0.65 -31.91 -2.28
CA GLY A 701 0.28 -30.81 -1.99
C GLY A 701 -0.08 -30.10 -0.69
N HIS A 702 -0.59 -30.82 0.31
CA HIS A 702 -0.99 -30.23 1.57
C HIS A 702 -0.01 -30.52 2.69
N ALA A 703 0.37 -29.48 3.44
CA ALA A 703 0.97 -29.63 4.75
C ALA A 703 -0.14 -29.71 5.80
N VAL A 704 -0.30 -30.88 6.42
CA VAL A 704 -1.36 -31.15 7.39
C VAL A 704 -0.79 -30.96 8.78
N VAL A 705 -1.39 -30.05 9.55
CA VAL A 705 -0.95 -29.62 10.87
C VAL A 705 -2.02 -29.88 11.90
N GLN A 706 -1.65 -30.47 13.03
CA GLN A 706 -2.54 -30.62 14.19
C GLN A 706 -2.39 -29.42 15.12
N VAL A 707 -3.41 -28.56 15.22
CA VAL A 707 -3.45 -27.44 16.16
C VAL A 707 -4.01 -27.87 17.52
N PRO A 708 -3.50 -27.33 18.64
CA PRO A 708 -3.84 -27.84 19.98
C PRO A 708 -5.27 -27.52 20.42
N GLY A 709 -5.77 -26.30 20.15
CA GLY A 709 -7.12 -25.87 20.54
C GLY A 709 -7.26 -25.35 21.97
N ASP A 710 -6.20 -25.31 22.74
CA ASP A 710 -6.19 -24.79 24.08
C ASP A 710 -5.40 -23.47 24.16
N GLY A 711 -6.11 -22.35 24.21
CA GLY A 711 -5.51 -21.02 24.31
C GLY A 711 -4.90 -20.52 22.99
N HIS A 712 -3.93 -19.61 23.11
CA HIS A 712 -3.28 -18.98 21.97
C HIS A 712 -1.90 -19.61 21.74
N ALA A 713 -1.68 -20.16 20.57
CA ALA A 713 -0.42 -20.79 20.19
C ALA A 713 -0.07 -20.52 18.72
N SER A 714 1.19 -20.59 18.36
CA SER A 714 1.61 -20.43 16.96
C SER A 714 2.91 -21.17 16.64
N ARG A 715 3.04 -21.61 15.39
CA ARG A 715 4.26 -22.28 14.89
C ARG A 715 4.55 -21.82 13.47
N THR A 716 5.83 -21.63 13.20
CA THR A 716 6.32 -21.43 11.85
C THR A 716 7.06 -22.65 11.36
N PHE A 717 6.75 -23.10 10.15
CA PHE A 717 7.31 -24.26 9.50
C PHE A 717 8.05 -23.88 8.21
N VAL A 718 9.08 -24.64 7.88
CA VAL A 718 9.67 -24.66 6.54
C VAL A 718 9.25 -25.96 5.85
N ILE A 719 8.79 -25.83 4.61
CA ILE A 719 8.30 -26.93 3.77
C ILE A 719 9.21 -27.00 2.55
N ARG A 720 9.93 -28.13 2.39
CA ARG A 720 10.88 -28.33 1.29
C ARG A 720 10.42 -29.47 0.40
N PRO A 721 10.08 -29.19 -0.87
CA PRO A 721 9.86 -30.27 -1.83
C PRO A 721 11.16 -31.06 -2.04
N LYS A 722 11.05 -32.40 -2.11
CA LYS A 722 12.18 -33.25 -2.49
C LYS A 722 12.39 -33.15 -4.01
N ALA A 723 13.65 -33.20 -4.41
CA ALA A 723 14.08 -33.15 -5.81
C ALA A 723 13.44 -34.27 -6.65
#